data_24fff41b9a31577bd250fecf45a07c4e
#
_entry.id   24fff41b9a31577bd250fecf45a07c4e
#
_cell.length_a   1.000
_cell.length_b   1.000
_cell.length_c   1.000
_cell.angle_alpha   90.00
_cell.angle_beta   90.00
_cell.angle_gamma   90.00
#
_symmetry.space_group_name_H-M   'P 1'
#
loop_
_entity.id
_entity.type
_entity.pdbx_description
1 polymer ?
#
loop_
_entity_poly.entity_id
_entity_poly.type
_entity_poly.pdbx_seq_one_letter_code
_entity_poly.pdbx_strand_id
1 'polypeptide(L)'
;GVVGDCAMNQRPISAPYDPLETLQLKQMAARRHKTTYCYDFPAVFEHALNQLWAHRRAAGEPDSTPPTSVLVDAEELVPKTGFSLSFQQNTPLVPLKRPPNQNKVGMVAWLMTLRTPEYPMGRQIVVISNDITHSFGAFGPEEDAMFRAATEFALENRLPVVYLAANSGARVGLANELKQCVNIAWTNASDPTKGFKYMYLSKEDHDSIIARSKEAGVDAIPFKAELINDEGESRYKLTDIVGMEDGLGVECLSGSGAIAGVYSKAFKEGFTLTLVSGRTVGIGAYLARLGRRCIQRKDQPIILTGFAALNKLLGREVYTSHMQLGGPKIMGNNGVSHHIVRDDLEGVYRVLEWISYIPSRTGEQVPRLLTADPITRKVAYMPADGEKLNPRMAIEGVVADGQWTSGMFDRGSWLESQSGWARTVVTGRARLGGVPCGVIAVEVDTVMLDIPADPGMPDSSEKTIPQAGQVWFPDSALKTAHAMEEFDLEGLPLFVMANWRGFSGGQRDLFEGVLQAGSLIVENLRSYSHPVFMYIPPGCELRGGAWVVIDSQINPEQIESYADTTGKGGVLEPEGMVEIKFRAKELITTMHRIDPVIKQLTAEHGVDHHLVKERQAKLLPIYTSIATSFAAMHDTPVRMQAKGVIRSIVPWADSREFFALRLRRRLAEEALCNHVQAADDDVSLADAKAMIRDWFLNSPRKETDDMAAAILVDNVGARLSDAEAEAIWENDAEFLRWVEGPTG
;
A
#
# COMPACT_ATOMS: atom_id res chain seq x y z
N GLY A 1 29.79 -27.80 -27.95
CA GLY A 1 29.73 -26.36 -28.13
C GLY A 1 28.68 -26.04 -29.17
N VAL A 2 27.65 -25.30 -28.79
CA VAL A 2 26.66 -24.78 -29.76
C VAL A 2 27.34 -23.69 -30.56
N VAL A 3 27.58 -23.93 -31.84
CA VAL A 3 27.99 -22.88 -32.79
C VAL A 3 26.73 -22.07 -33.07
N GLY A 4 26.46 -21.04 -32.25
CA GLY A 4 25.41 -20.08 -32.51
C GLY A 4 25.90 -19.00 -33.48
N ASP A 5 25.01 -18.36 -34.20
CA ASP A 5 25.27 -17.16 -35.02
C ASP A 5 25.68 -15.99 -34.09
N CYS A 6 26.96 -16.01 -33.70
CA CYS A 6 27.55 -14.89 -32.99
C CYS A 6 28.21 -13.95 -34.02
N ALA A 7 28.00 -12.65 -33.90
CA ALA A 7 28.64 -11.64 -34.73
C ALA A 7 30.19 -11.72 -34.77
N MET A 8 30.77 -12.41 -33.80
CA MET A 8 32.20 -12.66 -33.67
C MET A 8 32.63 -13.99 -34.26
N ASN A 9 31.70 -14.86 -34.70
CA ASN A 9 32.00 -16.16 -35.27
C ASN A 9 32.77 -15.96 -36.61
N GLN A 10 33.87 -16.70 -36.80
CA GLN A 10 34.76 -16.65 -37.97
C GLN A 10 35.56 -15.32 -38.15
N ARG A 11 35.51 -14.38 -37.20
CA ARG A 11 36.44 -13.24 -37.24
C ARG A 11 37.85 -13.67 -36.88
N PRO A 12 38.91 -13.18 -37.57
CA PRO A 12 40.28 -13.45 -37.18
C PRO A 12 40.54 -12.95 -35.76
N ILE A 13 41.26 -13.73 -34.94
CA ILE A 13 41.65 -13.33 -33.58
C ILE A 13 42.55 -12.07 -33.59
N SER A 14 43.28 -11.86 -34.67
CA SER A 14 44.13 -10.68 -34.87
C SER A 14 43.37 -9.41 -35.26
N ALA A 15 42.06 -9.51 -35.60
CA ALA A 15 41.25 -8.32 -35.91
C ALA A 15 40.79 -7.65 -34.61
N PRO A 16 40.90 -6.30 -34.49
CA PRO A 16 40.36 -5.60 -33.33
C PRO A 16 38.85 -5.77 -33.29
N TYR A 17 38.32 -5.97 -32.09
CA TYR A 17 36.88 -5.97 -31.86
C TYR A 17 36.32 -4.57 -32.06
N ASP A 18 35.11 -4.46 -32.65
CA ASP A 18 34.43 -3.19 -32.69
C ASP A 18 34.23 -2.67 -31.27
N PRO A 19 34.55 -1.40 -30.99
CA PRO A 19 34.34 -0.84 -29.67
C PRO A 19 32.82 -0.84 -29.33
N LEU A 20 32.49 -1.22 -28.11
CA LEU A 20 31.11 -1.10 -27.65
C LEU A 20 30.73 0.38 -27.50
N GLU A 21 29.51 0.71 -27.88
CA GLU A 21 28.96 2.03 -27.62
C GLU A 21 28.83 2.28 -26.12
N THR A 22 28.92 3.53 -25.69
CA THR A 22 28.82 3.92 -24.27
C THR A 22 27.53 3.44 -23.65
N LEU A 23 26.40 3.45 -24.36
CA LEU A 23 25.13 2.93 -23.90
C LEU A 23 25.21 1.43 -23.59
N GLN A 24 25.80 0.64 -24.49
CA GLN A 24 25.97 -0.80 -24.31
C GLN A 24 26.87 -1.11 -23.08
N LEU A 25 27.93 -0.32 -22.88
CA LEU A 25 28.81 -0.46 -21.70
C LEU A 25 28.04 -0.21 -20.40
N LYS A 26 27.20 0.82 -20.34
CA LYS A 26 26.36 1.12 -19.18
C LYS A 26 25.30 0.04 -18.95
N GLN A 27 24.63 -0.45 -19.99
CA GLN A 27 23.69 -1.57 -19.90
C GLN A 27 24.38 -2.84 -19.34
N MET A 28 25.60 -3.15 -19.81
CA MET A 28 26.38 -4.27 -19.28
C MET A 28 26.76 -4.05 -17.81
N ALA A 29 27.15 -2.83 -17.43
CA ALA A 29 27.45 -2.49 -16.05
C ALA A 29 26.21 -2.65 -15.14
N ALA A 30 25.04 -2.16 -15.55
CA ALA A 30 23.80 -2.35 -14.81
C ALA A 30 23.43 -3.83 -14.63
N ARG A 31 23.58 -4.65 -15.67
CA ARG A 31 23.37 -6.11 -15.61
C ARG A 31 24.31 -6.81 -14.65
N ARG A 32 25.58 -6.36 -14.53
CA ARG A 32 26.52 -6.88 -13.48
C ARG A 32 26.02 -6.61 -12.07
N HIS A 33 25.31 -5.51 -11.88
CA HIS A 33 24.63 -5.18 -10.61
C HIS A 33 23.25 -5.81 -10.48
N LYS A 34 22.86 -6.70 -11.42
CA LYS A 34 21.56 -7.40 -11.45
C LYS A 34 20.36 -6.43 -11.46
N THR A 35 20.47 -5.32 -12.16
CA THR A 35 19.39 -4.35 -12.34
C THR A 35 19.29 -3.95 -13.82
N THR A 36 18.15 -3.34 -14.18
CA THR A 36 17.92 -2.74 -15.48
C THR A 36 18.60 -1.36 -15.52
N TYR A 37 19.22 -1.01 -16.65
CA TYR A 37 19.77 0.33 -16.83
C TYR A 37 18.64 1.38 -16.85
N CYS A 38 18.84 2.51 -16.17
CA CYS A 38 17.76 3.49 -15.98
C CYS A 38 17.07 3.91 -17.28
N TYR A 39 17.80 4.14 -18.37
CA TYR A 39 17.24 4.52 -19.67
C TYR A 39 16.54 3.39 -20.45
N ASP A 40 16.60 2.15 -19.98
CA ASP A 40 15.85 1.03 -20.58
C ASP A 40 14.41 0.94 -20.02
N PHE A 41 14.10 1.60 -18.91
CA PHE A 41 12.76 1.52 -18.29
C PHE A 41 11.61 2.02 -19.15
N PRO A 42 11.72 3.10 -19.96
CA PRO A 42 10.63 3.47 -20.88
C PRO A 42 10.20 2.32 -21.79
N ALA A 43 11.16 1.53 -22.31
CA ALA A 43 10.87 0.35 -23.12
C ALA A 43 10.25 -0.80 -22.29
N VAL A 44 10.63 -0.95 -21.01
CA VAL A 44 10.01 -1.92 -20.10
C VAL A 44 8.56 -1.54 -19.81
N PHE A 45 8.26 -0.25 -19.60
CA PHE A 45 6.89 0.25 -19.46
C PHE A 45 6.06 0.01 -20.72
N GLU A 46 6.63 0.29 -21.92
CA GLU A 46 5.96 0.02 -23.19
C GLU A 46 5.61 -1.47 -23.35
N HIS A 47 6.57 -2.35 -23.01
CA HIS A 47 6.33 -3.79 -23.09
C HIS A 47 5.26 -4.27 -22.10
N ALA A 48 5.31 -3.79 -20.85
CA ALA A 48 4.33 -4.14 -19.83
C ALA A 48 2.92 -3.64 -20.20
N LEU A 49 2.79 -2.44 -20.75
CA LEU A 49 1.50 -1.91 -21.25
C LEU A 49 0.95 -2.76 -22.41
N ASN A 50 1.81 -3.17 -23.35
CA ASN A 50 1.38 -4.07 -24.43
C ASN A 50 0.85 -5.40 -23.88
N GLN A 51 1.47 -5.96 -22.84
CA GLN A 51 0.96 -7.16 -22.16
C GLN A 51 -0.38 -6.89 -21.48
N LEU A 52 -0.53 -5.76 -20.81
CA LEU A 52 -1.77 -5.38 -20.12
C LEU A 52 -2.95 -5.28 -21.10
N TRP A 53 -2.76 -4.60 -22.23
CA TRP A 53 -3.76 -4.52 -23.29
C TRP A 53 -4.06 -5.90 -23.91
N ALA A 54 -3.04 -6.74 -24.11
CA ALA A 54 -3.23 -8.11 -24.59
C ALA A 54 -4.04 -8.99 -23.63
N HIS A 55 -3.78 -8.88 -22.31
CA HIS A 55 -4.54 -9.61 -21.30
C HIS A 55 -6.01 -9.19 -21.30
N ARG A 56 -6.32 -7.89 -21.35
CA ARG A 56 -7.71 -7.41 -21.45
C ARG A 56 -8.42 -7.95 -22.68
N ARG A 57 -7.77 -7.95 -23.83
CA ARG A 57 -8.30 -8.49 -25.07
C ARG A 57 -8.58 -10.00 -24.98
N ALA A 58 -7.64 -10.75 -24.40
CA ALA A 58 -7.79 -12.19 -24.17
C ALA A 58 -8.93 -12.51 -23.18
N ALA A 59 -9.19 -11.61 -22.22
CA ALA A 59 -10.31 -11.72 -21.29
C ALA A 59 -11.67 -11.32 -21.89
N GLY A 60 -11.69 -10.81 -23.12
CA GLY A 60 -12.93 -10.35 -23.78
C GLY A 60 -13.48 -9.05 -23.20
N GLU A 61 -12.65 -8.25 -22.56
CA GLU A 61 -13.04 -6.98 -21.96
C GLU A 61 -13.41 -5.92 -23.02
N PRO A 62 -14.38 -5.04 -22.73
CA PRO A 62 -14.70 -3.91 -23.60
C PRO A 62 -13.48 -3.00 -23.79
N ASP A 63 -13.47 -2.26 -24.90
CA ASP A 63 -12.44 -1.26 -25.23
C ASP A 63 -11.00 -1.75 -25.00
N SER A 64 -10.74 -3.03 -25.39
CA SER A 64 -9.48 -3.71 -25.17
C SER A 64 -8.44 -3.48 -26.27
N THR A 65 -8.69 -2.52 -27.19
CA THR A 65 -7.75 -2.14 -28.27
C THR A 65 -7.09 -0.82 -27.94
N PRO A 66 -5.75 -0.75 -27.88
CA PRO A 66 -5.08 0.52 -27.62
C PRO A 66 -5.31 1.52 -28.77
N PRO A 67 -5.40 2.83 -28.48
CA PRO A 67 -5.71 3.86 -29.47
C PRO A 67 -4.58 4.10 -30.46
N THR A 68 -3.34 3.77 -30.08
CA THR A 68 -2.13 3.94 -30.90
C THR A 68 -1.15 2.80 -30.68
N SER A 69 -0.19 2.64 -31.58
CA SER A 69 0.89 1.64 -31.42
C SER A 69 1.96 2.04 -30.41
N VAL A 70 2.10 3.33 -30.10
CA VAL A 70 3.05 3.85 -29.09
C VAL A 70 2.27 4.15 -27.82
N LEU A 71 2.55 3.39 -26.78
CA LEU A 71 1.80 3.46 -25.50
C LEU A 71 2.50 4.31 -24.45
N VAL A 72 3.81 4.53 -24.59
CA VAL A 72 4.63 5.36 -23.69
C VAL A 72 5.26 6.50 -24.44
N ASP A 73 5.07 7.73 -23.96
CA ASP A 73 5.86 8.88 -24.35
C ASP A 73 6.63 9.36 -23.12
N ALA A 74 7.96 9.29 -23.17
CA ALA A 74 8.84 9.63 -22.06
C ALA A 74 9.68 10.87 -22.41
N GLU A 75 9.54 11.91 -21.61
CA GLU A 75 10.34 13.13 -21.67
C GLU A 75 11.17 13.24 -20.40
N GLU A 76 12.48 13.42 -20.53
CA GLU A 76 13.36 13.56 -19.39
C GLU A 76 13.17 14.92 -18.73
N LEU A 77 12.98 14.94 -17.42
CA LEU A 77 12.92 16.18 -16.64
C LEU A 77 14.34 16.70 -16.41
N VAL A 78 14.60 17.90 -16.87
CA VAL A 78 15.90 18.55 -16.74
C VAL A 78 15.75 19.93 -16.10
N PRO A 79 16.79 20.46 -15.40
CA PRO A 79 16.76 21.82 -14.89
C PRO A 79 16.46 22.83 -16.01
N LYS A 80 15.58 23.78 -15.71
CA LYS A 80 15.28 24.88 -16.64
C LYS A 80 16.56 25.69 -16.89
N THR A 81 16.76 26.16 -18.12
CA THR A 81 17.92 26.97 -18.50
C THR A 81 18.13 28.14 -17.52
N GLY A 82 19.34 28.29 -17.02
CA GLY A 82 19.70 29.33 -16.03
C GLY A 82 19.56 28.90 -14.57
N PHE A 83 19.11 27.65 -14.31
CA PHE A 83 19.03 27.07 -12.98
C PHE A 83 20.02 25.92 -12.81
N SER A 84 20.63 25.83 -11.63
CA SER A 84 21.47 24.70 -11.21
C SER A 84 20.73 23.84 -10.20
N LEU A 85 21.07 22.56 -10.16
CA LEU A 85 20.55 21.65 -9.12
C LEU A 85 21.02 22.09 -7.74
N SER A 86 20.08 22.16 -6.78
CA SER A 86 20.36 22.48 -5.39
C SER A 86 19.38 21.75 -4.48
N PHE A 87 19.90 21.02 -3.50
CA PHE A 87 19.04 20.39 -2.48
C PHE A 87 18.55 21.39 -1.41
N GLN A 88 19.10 22.60 -1.38
CA GLN A 88 18.68 23.69 -0.46
C GLN A 88 17.50 24.50 -1.01
N GLN A 89 17.33 24.52 -2.33
CA GLN A 89 16.28 25.28 -3.02
C GLN A 89 15.58 24.41 -4.04
N ASN A 90 14.30 24.70 -4.31
CA ASN A 90 13.59 24.03 -5.39
C ASN A 90 14.20 24.45 -6.74
N THR A 91 14.50 23.46 -7.58
CA THR A 91 15.03 23.67 -8.94
C THR A 91 13.90 23.43 -9.94
N PRO A 92 13.44 24.46 -10.67
CA PRO A 92 12.41 24.27 -11.70
C PRO A 92 12.87 23.28 -12.79
N LEU A 93 12.05 22.26 -13.06
CA LEU A 93 12.30 21.27 -14.11
C LEU A 93 11.42 21.53 -15.33
N VAL A 94 11.93 21.13 -16.50
CA VAL A 94 11.20 21.14 -17.76
C VAL A 94 11.35 19.80 -18.46
N PRO A 95 10.29 19.27 -19.11
CA PRO A 95 10.39 18.05 -19.90
C PRO A 95 11.16 18.31 -21.20
N LEU A 96 12.05 17.39 -21.56
CA LEU A 96 12.90 17.46 -22.74
C LEU A 96 13.06 16.08 -23.38
N LYS A 97 12.80 15.97 -24.68
CA LYS A 97 13.15 14.78 -25.45
C LYS A 97 14.62 14.85 -25.86
N ARG A 98 15.43 13.98 -25.28
CA ARG A 98 16.85 13.85 -25.67
C ARG A 98 17.26 12.37 -25.76
N PRO A 99 18.33 12.07 -26.51
CA PRO A 99 18.87 10.71 -26.56
C PRO A 99 19.24 10.18 -25.17
N PRO A 100 19.16 8.86 -24.95
CA PRO A 100 19.58 8.25 -23.72
C PRO A 100 21.06 8.49 -23.40
N ASN A 101 21.43 8.39 -22.13
CA ASN A 101 22.82 8.49 -21.67
C ASN A 101 23.44 9.91 -21.77
N GLN A 102 22.61 10.95 -21.76
CA GLN A 102 23.10 12.35 -21.70
C GLN A 102 23.02 12.97 -20.31
N ASN A 103 22.67 12.16 -19.30
CA ASN A 103 22.69 12.59 -17.91
C ASN A 103 24.12 12.88 -17.43
N LYS A 104 24.27 13.98 -16.68
CA LYS A 104 25.53 14.33 -16.00
C LYS A 104 25.50 13.93 -14.52
N VAL A 105 24.31 13.70 -13.99
CA VAL A 105 24.02 13.38 -12.60
C VAL A 105 23.56 11.93 -12.49
N GLY A 106 23.89 11.25 -11.42
CA GLY A 106 23.54 9.84 -11.19
C GLY A 106 22.06 9.58 -10.84
N MET A 107 21.19 10.55 -11.13
CA MET A 107 19.75 10.46 -10.96
C MET A 107 19.06 10.97 -12.22
N VAL A 108 18.09 10.21 -12.72
CA VAL A 108 17.31 10.56 -13.90
C VAL A 108 15.83 10.55 -13.55
N ALA A 109 15.09 11.54 -14.03
CA ALA A 109 13.65 11.59 -13.88
C ALA A 109 12.96 11.83 -15.22
N TRP A 110 11.77 11.26 -15.38
CA TRP A 110 10.93 11.43 -16.57
C TRP A 110 9.53 11.89 -16.21
N LEU A 111 8.96 12.70 -17.07
CA LEU A 111 7.52 12.82 -17.24
C LEU A 111 7.10 11.78 -18.27
N MET A 112 6.44 10.72 -17.84
CA MET A 112 5.94 9.68 -18.74
C MET A 112 4.44 9.82 -18.96
N THR A 113 4.02 9.87 -20.22
CA THR A 113 2.61 9.76 -20.60
C THR A 113 2.32 8.32 -20.98
N LEU A 114 1.44 7.65 -20.21
CA LEU A 114 1.08 6.25 -20.36
C LEU A 114 -0.35 6.11 -20.86
N ARG A 115 -0.54 5.39 -21.97
CA ARG A 115 -1.87 5.09 -22.52
C ARG A 115 -2.36 3.77 -21.93
N THR A 116 -2.92 3.87 -20.74
CA THR A 116 -3.49 2.74 -20.01
C THR A 116 -4.96 2.50 -20.39
N PRO A 117 -5.54 1.33 -20.12
CA PRO A 117 -6.97 1.09 -20.38
C PRO A 117 -7.91 2.07 -19.69
N GLU A 118 -7.57 2.56 -18.49
CA GLU A 118 -8.32 3.54 -17.72
C GLU A 118 -8.23 4.96 -18.32
N TYR A 119 -7.11 5.24 -18.96
CA TYR A 119 -6.81 6.53 -19.59
C TYR A 119 -6.21 6.31 -21.00
N PRO A 120 -7.03 5.91 -21.99
CA PRO A 120 -6.53 5.58 -23.34
C PRO A 120 -5.86 6.78 -24.05
N MET A 121 -6.30 8.00 -23.75
CA MET A 121 -5.69 9.21 -24.30
C MET A 121 -4.37 9.58 -23.64
N GLY A 122 -4.05 8.95 -22.51
CA GLY A 122 -2.82 9.09 -21.74
C GLY A 122 -3.02 9.68 -20.36
N ARG A 123 -2.29 9.12 -19.39
CA ARG A 123 -2.09 9.67 -18.05
C ARG A 123 -0.63 9.98 -17.84
N GLN A 124 -0.32 11.03 -17.11
CA GLN A 124 1.04 11.41 -16.78
C GLN A 124 1.45 10.87 -15.42
N ILE A 125 2.69 10.40 -15.32
CA ILE A 125 3.36 10.05 -14.05
C ILE A 125 4.78 10.60 -14.07
N VAL A 126 5.34 10.87 -12.88
CA VAL A 126 6.77 11.16 -12.73
C VAL A 126 7.48 9.87 -12.34
N VAL A 127 8.50 9.50 -13.10
CA VAL A 127 9.35 8.32 -12.83
C VAL A 127 10.74 8.79 -12.49
N ILE A 128 11.27 8.40 -11.32
CA ILE A 128 12.61 8.75 -10.85
C ILE A 128 13.45 7.47 -10.77
N SER A 129 14.68 7.49 -11.24
CA SER A 129 15.58 6.32 -11.22
C SER A 129 17.02 6.70 -10.90
N ASN A 130 17.69 5.90 -10.08
CA ASN A 130 19.14 5.97 -9.94
C ASN A 130 19.83 5.45 -11.21
N ASP A 131 20.89 6.12 -11.65
CA ASP A 131 21.85 5.55 -12.58
C ASP A 131 22.90 4.74 -11.81
N ILE A 132 22.71 3.42 -11.75
CA ILE A 132 23.62 2.51 -11.03
C ILE A 132 25.06 2.56 -11.56
N THR A 133 25.24 3.02 -12.80
CA THR A 133 26.56 3.13 -13.43
C THR A 133 27.33 4.37 -13.00
N HIS A 134 26.66 5.32 -12.34
CA HIS A 134 27.25 6.51 -11.76
C HIS A 134 27.41 6.33 -10.24
N SER A 135 28.64 6.21 -9.75
CA SER A 135 28.94 6.01 -8.31
C SER A 135 28.09 4.94 -7.62
N PHE A 136 27.78 3.85 -8.34
CA PHE A 136 26.90 2.76 -7.85
C PHE A 136 25.49 3.23 -7.45
N GLY A 137 24.98 4.28 -8.08
CA GLY A 137 23.68 4.90 -7.74
C GLY A 137 23.66 5.61 -6.38
N ALA A 138 24.82 6.00 -5.85
CA ALA A 138 24.91 6.70 -4.57
C ALA A 138 24.24 8.09 -4.64
N PHE A 139 23.65 8.47 -3.52
CA PHE A 139 23.07 9.81 -3.35
C PHE A 139 24.15 10.81 -2.96
N GLY A 140 24.43 11.74 -3.84
CA GLY A 140 25.24 12.94 -3.61
C GLY A 140 24.38 14.19 -3.71
N PRO A 141 24.94 15.38 -3.52
CA PRO A 141 24.17 16.65 -3.49
C PRO A 141 23.35 16.90 -4.75
N GLU A 142 23.86 16.57 -5.93
CA GLU A 142 23.14 16.75 -7.20
C GLU A 142 22.06 15.70 -7.41
N GLU A 143 22.30 14.43 -7.00
CA GLU A 143 21.30 13.36 -7.04
C GLU A 143 20.14 13.67 -6.08
N ASP A 144 20.43 14.15 -4.88
CA ASP A 144 19.43 14.58 -3.89
C ASP A 144 18.63 15.77 -4.42
N ALA A 145 19.29 16.74 -5.04
CA ALA A 145 18.63 17.90 -5.65
C ALA A 145 17.70 17.48 -6.79
N MET A 146 18.11 16.53 -7.63
CA MET A 146 17.29 16.03 -8.72
C MET A 146 16.08 15.24 -8.22
N PHE A 147 16.27 14.37 -7.22
CA PHE A 147 15.17 13.62 -6.58
C PHE A 147 14.14 14.58 -5.96
N ARG A 148 14.62 15.58 -5.22
CA ARG A 148 13.79 16.62 -4.61
C ARG A 148 13.00 17.37 -5.68
N ALA A 149 13.67 17.92 -6.69
CA ALA A 149 13.04 18.74 -7.72
C ALA A 149 11.98 17.93 -8.51
N ALA A 150 12.26 16.67 -8.85
CA ALA A 150 11.30 15.79 -9.53
C ALA A 150 10.08 15.45 -8.66
N THR A 151 10.29 15.26 -7.35
CA THR A 151 9.19 15.01 -6.41
C THR A 151 8.33 16.26 -6.21
N GLU A 152 8.94 17.44 -6.08
CA GLU A 152 8.23 18.72 -5.99
C GLU A 152 7.47 19.03 -7.28
N PHE A 153 8.07 18.78 -8.45
CA PHE A 153 7.38 18.89 -9.74
C PHE A 153 6.13 18.01 -9.80
N ALA A 154 6.22 16.77 -9.30
CA ALA A 154 5.06 15.89 -9.26
C ALA A 154 3.96 16.42 -8.33
N LEU A 155 4.31 16.91 -7.14
CA LEU A 155 3.36 17.49 -6.19
C LEU A 155 2.66 18.73 -6.76
N GLU A 156 3.41 19.67 -7.36
CA GLU A 156 2.86 20.88 -7.98
C GLU A 156 1.85 20.54 -9.10
N ASN A 157 2.10 19.46 -9.85
CA ASN A 157 1.23 18.99 -10.92
C ASN A 157 0.23 17.92 -10.49
N ARG A 158 0.20 17.54 -9.21
CA ARG A 158 -0.65 16.49 -8.61
C ARG A 158 -0.48 15.12 -9.29
N LEU A 159 0.73 14.80 -9.76
CA LEU A 159 1.05 13.58 -10.49
C LEU A 159 1.56 12.47 -9.56
N PRO A 160 1.25 11.19 -9.88
CA PRO A 160 1.87 10.07 -9.21
C PRO A 160 3.39 10.02 -9.40
N VAL A 161 4.12 9.61 -8.36
CA VAL A 161 5.57 9.38 -8.39
C VAL A 161 5.86 7.89 -8.32
N VAL A 162 6.65 7.39 -9.25
CA VAL A 162 7.21 6.04 -9.24
C VAL A 162 8.72 6.12 -9.11
N TYR A 163 9.27 5.61 -8.01
CA TYR A 163 10.70 5.57 -7.79
C TYR A 163 11.26 4.18 -8.11
N LEU A 164 12.19 4.10 -9.06
CA LEU A 164 12.92 2.90 -9.45
C LEU A 164 14.24 2.86 -8.71
N ALA A 165 14.26 2.16 -7.58
CA ALA A 165 15.36 2.18 -6.63
C ALA A 165 16.47 1.19 -7.00
N ALA A 166 17.69 1.70 -7.21
CA ALA A 166 18.91 0.91 -7.40
C ALA A 166 20.11 1.73 -6.91
N ASN A 167 20.48 1.63 -5.63
CA ASN A 167 21.43 2.55 -5.02
C ASN A 167 22.33 1.89 -3.96
N SER A 168 23.34 2.65 -3.54
CA SER A 168 24.28 2.27 -2.47
C SER A 168 24.20 3.19 -1.23
N GLY A 169 23.14 4.00 -1.11
CA GLY A 169 22.96 4.96 -0.01
C GLY A 169 23.65 6.29 -0.27
N ALA A 170 23.84 7.07 0.78
CA ALA A 170 24.57 8.34 0.70
C ALA A 170 26.00 8.12 0.21
N ARG A 171 26.48 9.02 -0.66
CA ARG A 171 27.82 8.96 -1.22
C ARG A 171 28.86 9.14 -0.11
N VAL A 172 29.95 8.39 -0.24
CA VAL A 172 31.13 8.52 0.60
C VAL A 172 32.33 8.76 -0.29
N GLY A 173 33.06 9.80 -0.05
CA GLY A 173 34.24 10.19 -0.81
C GLY A 173 35.37 10.66 0.08
N LEU A 174 36.51 10.93 -0.54
CA LEU A 174 37.69 11.54 0.07
C LEU A 174 38.21 12.60 -0.89
N ALA A 175 38.79 13.68 -0.38
CA ALA A 175 39.44 14.72 -1.18
C ALA A 175 40.63 14.16 -1.95
N ASN A 176 40.39 13.78 -3.20
CA ASN A 176 41.39 13.08 -4.04
C ASN A 176 42.61 13.96 -4.31
N GLU A 177 42.42 15.28 -4.44
CA GLU A 177 43.46 16.28 -4.64
C GLU A 177 44.48 16.29 -3.48
N LEU A 178 44.01 16.03 -2.25
CA LEU A 178 44.86 15.92 -1.07
C LEU A 178 45.43 14.53 -0.92
N LYS A 179 44.61 13.49 -1.16
CA LYS A 179 45.01 12.07 -1.04
C LYS A 179 46.21 11.72 -1.91
N GLN A 180 46.38 12.36 -3.06
CA GLN A 180 47.46 12.10 -4.01
C GLN A 180 48.78 12.75 -3.66
N CYS A 181 48.78 13.81 -2.84
CA CYS A 181 49.97 14.59 -2.54
C CYS A 181 50.27 14.72 -1.02
N VAL A 182 49.45 14.13 -0.18
CA VAL A 182 49.72 14.13 1.27
C VAL A 182 50.99 13.38 1.60
N ASN A 183 51.85 14.03 2.40
CA ASN A 183 53.08 13.47 2.95
C ASN A 183 52.91 13.12 4.43
N ILE A 184 53.74 12.23 4.92
CA ILE A 184 53.67 11.68 6.28
C ILE A 184 54.96 12.00 7.04
N ALA A 185 54.86 12.66 8.17
CA ALA A 185 55.93 12.85 9.10
C ALA A 185 56.01 11.63 10.05
N TRP A 186 56.96 10.75 9.85
CA TRP A 186 57.13 9.56 10.64
C TRP A 186 57.71 9.84 12.00
N THR A 187 57.32 9.07 13.02
CA THR A 187 57.99 9.09 14.34
C THR A 187 59.45 8.66 14.23
N ASN A 188 59.70 7.70 13.35
CA ASN A 188 61.03 7.27 12.94
C ASN A 188 61.02 6.95 11.44
N ALA A 189 61.72 7.77 10.64
CA ALA A 189 61.74 7.62 9.18
C ALA A 189 62.34 6.27 8.74
N SER A 190 63.26 5.65 9.54
CA SER A 190 63.86 4.36 9.27
C SER A 190 63.01 3.17 9.70
N ASP A 191 61.95 3.42 10.50
CA ASP A 191 61.04 2.37 11.00
C ASP A 191 59.60 2.90 11.09
N PRO A 192 58.89 2.91 9.97
CA PRO A 192 57.49 3.36 9.91
C PRO A 192 56.52 2.60 10.83
N THR A 193 56.86 1.39 11.30
CA THR A 193 56.05 0.60 12.22
C THR A 193 55.83 1.29 13.57
N LYS A 194 56.69 2.27 13.91
CA LYS A 194 56.57 3.10 15.12
C LYS A 194 55.52 4.21 15.03
N GLY A 195 54.81 4.27 13.89
CA GLY A 195 53.73 5.23 13.68
C GLY A 195 54.22 6.58 13.12
N PHE A 196 53.28 7.51 13.01
CA PHE A 196 53.52 8.84 12.43
C PHE A 196 53.12 9.95 13.41
N LYS A 197 53.74 11.13 13.21
CA LYS A 197 53.49 12.33 14.03
C LYS A 197 52.29 13.14 13.48
N TYR A 198 52.28 13.44 12.16
CA TYR A 198 51.26 14.22 11.47
C TYR A 198 51.34 14.01 9.95
N MET A 199 50.28 14.43 9.26
CA MET A 199 50.22 14.52 7.79
C MET A 199 50.44 15.96 7.36
N TYR A 200 51.13 16.15 6.23
CA TYR A 200 51.44 17.51 5.73
C TYR A 200 51.49 17.58 4.21
N LEU A 201 51.37 18.79 3.68
CA LEU A 201 51.67 19.12 2.28
C LEU A 201 53.03 19.80 2.19
N SER A 202 53.76 19.52 1.09
CA SER A 202 54.87 20.36 0.70
C SER A 202 54.40 21.76 0.33
N LYS A 203 55.33 22.73 0.30
CA LYS A 203 54.96 24.09 -0.14
C LYS A 203 54.44 24.08 -1.57
N GLU A 204 55.02 23.32 -2.47
CA GLU A 204 54.65 23.17 -3.86
C GLU A 204 53.23 22.60 -4.01
N ASP A 205 52.90 21.52 -3.30
CA ASP A 205 51.58 20.91 -3.31
C ASP A 205 50.52 21.84 -2.71
N HIS A 206 50.83 22.50 -1.57
CA HIS A 206 49.95 23.48 -0.96
C HIS A 206 49.59 24.60 -1.94
N ASP A 207 50.62 25.27 -2.53
CA ASP A 207 50.39 26.40 -3.45
C ASP A 207 49.68 25.93 -4.73
N SER A 208 49.98 24.73 -5.26
CA SER A 208 49.32 24.14 -6.40
C SER A 208 47.83 23.88 -6.16
N ILE A 209 47.45 23.32 -5.01
CA ILE A 209 46.03 23.03 -4.69
C ILE A 209 45.28 24.34 -4.51
N ILE A 210 45.84 25.33 -3.83
CA ILE A 210 45.23 26.66 -3.67
C ILE A 210 45.02 27.36 -5.02
N ALA A 211 46.00 27.26 -5.95
CA ALA A 211 45.85 27.80 -7.28
C ALA A 211 44.73 27.13 -8.05
N ARG A 212 44.67 25.78 -8.08
CA ARG A 212 43.61 25.01 -8.75
C ARG A 212 42.22 25.28 -8.15
N SER A 213 42.12 25.45 -6.80
CA SER A 213 40.86 25.79 -6.14
C SER A 213 40.35 27.16 -6.62
N LYS A 214 41.20 28.16 -6.73
CA LYS A 214 40.87 29.48 -7.27
C LYS A 214 40.47 29.45 -8.74
N GLU A 215 41.18 28.69 -9.57
CA GLU A 215 40.85 28.52 -11.00
C GLU A 215 39.48 27.82 -11.18
N ALA A 216 39.15 26.88 -10.28
CA ALA A 216 37.85 26.18 -10.29
C ALA A 216 36.69 27.04 -9.73
N GLY A 217 36.98 28.26 -9.23
CA GLY A 217 35.97 29.16 -8.67
C GLY A 217 35.44 28.72 -7.29
N VAL A 218 36.19 27.88 -6.57
CA VAL A 218 35.84 27.45 -5.22
C VAL A 218 36.31 28.52 -4.25
N ASP A 219 35.33 29.24 -3.64
CA ASP A 219 35.63 30.35 -2.72
C ASP A 219 36.26 29.90 -1.38
N ALA A 220 35.99 28.68 -0.99
CA ALA A 220 36.51 28.10 0.25
C ALA A 220 37.88 27.44 0.03
N ILE A 221 38.81 27.64 0.97
CA ILE A 221 40.07 26.91 0.98
C ILE A 221 39.78 25.41 1.23
N PRO A 222 40.25 24.48 0.37
CA PRO A 222 39.84 23.05 0.44
C PRO A 222 40.42 22.27 1.64
N PHE A 223 41.25 22.93 2.46
CA PHE A 223 41.81 22.34 3.69
C PHE A 223 42.25 23.46 4.63
N LYS A 224 42.50 23.11 5.92
CA LYS A 224 43.24 23.96 6.87
C LYS A 224 44.56 23.31 7.14
N ALA A 225 45.61 24.14 7.23
CA ALA A 225 46.94 23.68 7.53
C ALA A 225 47.74 24.72 8.34
N GLU A 226 48.60 24.25 9.24
CA GLU A 226 49.52 25.05 10.02
C GLU A 226 50.90 25.01 9.34
N LEU A 227 51.49 26.19 9.08
CA LEU A 227 52.87 26.25 8.59
C LEU A 227 53.80 25.98 9.78
N ILE A 228 54.56 24.91 9.69
CA ILE A 228 55.57 24.55 10.68
C ILE A 228 56.91 24.38 9.97
N ASN A 229 58.00 24.55 10.73
CA ASN A 229 59.34 24.21 10.28
C ASN A 229 59.82 23.00 11.05
N ASP A 230 59.92 21.88 10.37
CA ASP A 230 60.35 20.59 10.94
C ASP A 230 61.38 19.94 10.03
N GLU A 231 62.43 19.42 10.62
CA GLU A 231 63.57 18.75 9.92
C GLU A 231 64.27 19.70 8.90
N GLY A 232 64.12 21.03 9.09
CA GLY A 232 64.74 22.04 8.22
C GLY A 232 63.94 22.39 6.97
N GLU A 233 62.71 21.88 6.87
CA GLU A 233 61.77 22.10 5.77
C GLU A 233 60.52 22.85 6.27
N SER A 234 59.96 23.71 5.40
CA SER A 234 58.66 24.33 5.64
C SER A 234 57.57 23.36 5.22
N ARG A 235 56.79 22.88 6.20
CA ARG A 235 55.71 21.90 6.02
C ARG A 235 54.40 22.51 6.40
N TYR A 236 53.32 22.26 5.58
CA TYR A 236 51.97 22.64 5.88
C TYR A 236 51.27 21.45 6.56
N LYS A 237 51.28 21.41 7.89
CA LYS A 237 50.63 20.34 8.67
C LYS A 237 49.11 20.46 8.53
N LEU A 238 48.47 19.41 7.98
CA LEU A 238 47.04 19.34 7.80
C LEU A 238 46.31 19.22 9.14
N THR A 239 45.31 20.05 9.36
CA THR A 239 44.43 20.02 10.54
C THR A 239 43.01 19.63 10.17
N ASP A 240 42.51 20.12 9.01
CA ASP A 240 41.15 19.85 8.53
C ASP A 240 41.14 19.70 7.00
N ILE A 241 40.24 18.89 6.49
CA ILE A 241 39.99 18.70 5.06
C ILE A 241 38.56 19.11 4.77
N VAL A 242 38.37 20.06 3.84
CA VAL A 242 37.07 20.49 3.31
C VAL A 242 36.79 19.81 1.97
N GLY A 243 37.79 19.76 1.08
CA GLY A 243 37.71 19.25 -0.27
C GLY A 243 37.31 20.31 -1.30
N MET A 244 37.69 20.09 -2.56
CA MET A 244 37.33 20.96 -3.70
C MET A 244 35.98 20.58 -4.30
N GLU A 245 35.58 19.32 -4.14
CA GLU A 245 34.33 18.77 -4.69
C GLU A 245 33.33 18.54 -3.57
N ASP A 246 32.02 18.74 -3.88
CA ASP A 246 30.93 18.32 -3.03
C ASP A 246 30.66 16.82 -3.16
N GLY A 247 30.02 16.24 -2.16
CA GLY A 247 29.64 14.82 -2.18
C GLY A 247 30.68 13.89 -1.52
N LEU A 248 31.49 14.45 -0.61
CA LEU A 248 32.47 13.68 0.13
C LEU A 248 31.89 13.00 1.38
N GLY A 249 30.91 13.62 2.05
CA GLY A 249 30.40 13.05 3.30
C GLY A 249 29.15 13.70 3.87
N VAL A 250 29.30 14.60 4.83
CA VAL A 250 28.19 15.14 5.65
C VAL A 250 27.16 15.90 4.85
N GLU A 251 27.53 16.54 3.77
CA GLU A 251 26.64 17.23 2.84
C GLU A 251 25.67 16.24 2.15
N CYS A 252 26.12 15.01 1.85
CA CYS A 252 25.24 13.96 1.34
C CYS A 252 24.19 13.51 2.37
N LEU A 253 24.52 13.57 3.67
CA LEU A 253 23.56 13.27 4.72
C LEU A 253 22.52 14.37 4.86
N SER A 254 22.94 15.63 4.70
CA SER A 254 22.02 16.78 4.69
C SER A 254 21.04 16.70 3.51
N GLY A 255 21.54 16.39 2.30
CA GLY A 255 20.71 16.15 1.12
C GLY A 255 19.76 14.98 1.31
N SER A 256 20.25 13.86 1.87
CA SER A 256 19.43 12.71 2.22
C SER A 256 18.28 13.06 3.17
N GLY A 257 18.51 13.95 4.15
CA GLY A 257 17.46 14.49 5.02
C GLY A 257 16.40 15.29 4.26
N ALA A 258 16.83 16.11 3.30
CA ALA A 258 15.92 16.90 2.47
C ALA A 258 15.00 16.00 1.61
N ILE A 259 15.56 14.99 0.92
CA ILE A 259 14.76 14.06 0.10
C ILE A 259 13.85 13.16 0.95
N ALA A 260 14.26 12.76 2.14
CA ALA A 260 13.40 12.03 3.07
C ALA A 260 12.16 12.87 3.43
N GLY A 261 12.34 14.15 3.73
CA GLY A 261 11.26 15.07 4.05
C GLY A 261 10.28 15.26 2.90
N VAL A 262 10.77 15.56 1.70
CA VAL A 262 9.90 15.79 0.53
C VAL A 262 9.17 14.52 0.09
N TYR A 263 9.81 13.35 0.19
CA TYR A 263 9.17 12.10 -0.20
C TYR A 263 8.09 11.66 0.79
N SER A 264 8.32 11.89 2.10
CA SER A 264 7.29 11.70 3.12
C SER A 264 6.09 12.65 2.92
N LYS A 265 6.33 13.90 2.51
CA LYS A 265 5.28 14.84 2.12
C LYS A 265 4.51 14.31 0.90
N ALA A 266 5.22 13.82 -0.12
CA ALA A 266 4.60 13.29 -1.33
C ALA A 266 3.71 12.06 -1.07
N PHE A 267 4.03 11.24 -0.05
CA PHE A 267 3.14 10.18 0.39
C PHE A 267 1.81 10.71 0.93
N LYS A 268 1.84 11.81 1.71
CA LYS A 268 0.64 12.39 2.34
C LYS A 268 -0.23 13.22 1.40
N GLU A 269 0.39 13.92 0.46
CA GLU A 269 -0.28 14.88 -0.42
C GLU A 269 -0.48 14.36 -1.85
N GLY A 270 0.08 13.20 -2.19
CA GLY A 270 0.06 12.63 -3.52
C GLY A 270 0.08 11.10 -3.50
N PHE A 271 0.58 10.53 -4.58
CA PHE A 271 0.76 9.09 -4.70
C PHE A 271 2.24 8.77 -4.95
N THR A 272 2.81 7.93 -4.12
CA THR A 272 4.18 7.44 -4.26
C THR A 272 4.22 5.92 -4.28
N LEU A 273 5.08 5.34 -5.16
CA LEU A 273 5.33 3.90 -5.23
C LEU A 273 6.80 3.66 -5.56
N THR A 274 7.45 2.77 -4.82
CA THR A 274 8.84 2.38 -5.07
C THR A 274 8.92 0.97 -5.63
N LEU A 275 9.57 0.80 -6.80
CA LEU A 275 10.02 -0.49 -7.30
C LEU A 275 11.51 -0.66 -6.98
N VAL A 276 11.82 -1.61 -6.13
CA VAL A 276 13.21 -1.98 -5.78
C VAL A 276 13.76 -2.88 -6.89
N SER A 277 14.29 -2.24 -7.92
CA SER A 277 14.89 -2.88 -9.11
C SER A 277 16.32 -3.37 -8.86
N GLY A 278 17.08 -2.67 -8.02
CA GLY A 278 18.39 -3.04 -7.56
C GLY A 278 18.48 -3.00 -6.04
N ARG A 279 19.63 -3.40 -5.47
CA ARG A 279 19.80 -3.20 -4.03
C ARG A 279 19.52 -1.75 -3.65
N THR A 280 18.91 -1.54 -2.49
CA THR A 280 18.70 -0.20 -1.94
C THR A 280 19.21 -0.15 -0.51
N VAL A 281 20.00 0.88 -0.19
CA VAL A 281 20.81 0.95 1.03
C VAL A 281 20.58 2.29 1.74
N GLY A 282 20.61 2.30 3.07
CA GLY A 282 20.57 3.52 3.89
C GLY A 282 19.38 4.40 3.57
N ILE A 283 19.63 5.61 3.05
CA ILE A 283 18.55 6.54 2.63
C ILE A 283 17.62 5.92 1.60
N GLY A 284 18.13 5.10 0.66
CA GLY A 284 17.30 4.42 -0.31
C GLY A 284 16.29 3.46 0.34
N ALA A 285 16.67 2.76 1.40
CA ALA A 285 15.77 1.92 2.18
C ALA A 285 14.72 2.75 2.92
N TYR A 286 15.11 3.92 3.46
CA TYR A 286 14.16 4.85 4.06
C TYR A 286 13.17 5.41 3.02
N LEU A 287 13.62 5.76 1.82
CA LEU A 287 12.72 6.21 0.74
C LEU A 287 11.68 5.15 0.39
N ALA A 288 12.07 3.86 0.29
CA ALA A 288 11.13 2.78 0.06
C ALA A 288 10.04 2.71 1.16
N ARG A 289 10.39 2.97 2.43
CA ARG A 289 9.43 2.96 3.55
C ARG A 289 8.66 4.28 3.70
N LEU A 290 9.29 5.43 3.46
CA LEU A 290 8.64 6.76 3.56
C LEU A 290 7.60 6.97 2.46
N GLY A 291 7.84 6.44 1.25
CA GLY A 291 6.85 6.36 0.20
C GLY A 291 5.78 5.29 0.45
N ARG A 292 5.96 4.47 1.48
CA ARG A 292 5.13 3.38 2.00
C ARG A 292 4.86 2.26 0.97
N ARG A 293 4.39 2.54 -0.23
CA ARG A 293 4.07 1.54 -1.25
C ARG A 293 5.33 1.00 -1.89
N CYS A 294 5.62 -0.29 -1.71
CA CYS A 294 6.87 -0.91 -2.14
C CYS A 294 6.63 -2.24 -2.88
N ILE A 295 7.22 -2.34 -4.07
CA ILE A 295 7.34 -3.58 -4.84
C ILE A 295 8.82 -3.97 -4.81
N GLN A 296 9.15 -5.18 -4.34
CA GLN A 296 10.53 -5.65 -4.21
C GLN A 296 10.80 -6.82 -5.15
N ARG A 297 11.88 -6.75 -5.92
CA ARG A 297 12.37 -7.92 -6.65
C ARG A 297 12.90 -8.97 -5.67
N LYS A 298 12.61 -10.24 -5.96
CA LYS A 298 12.99 -11.38 -5.09
C LYS A 298 14.48 -11.54 -4.85
N ASP A 299 15.33 -10.97 -5.71
CA ASP A 299 16.78 -11.04 -5.66
C ASP A 299 17.47 -9.74 -5.23
N GLN A 300 16.69 -8.73 -4.82
CA GLN A 300 17.20 -7.40 -4.42
C GLN A 300 16.88 -7.10 -2.95
N PRO A 301 17.88 -6.71 -2.15
CA PRO A 301 17.68 -6.41 -0.74
C PRO A 301 17.34 -4.93 -0.48
N ILE A 302 16.60 -4.70 0.60
CA ILE A 302 16.38 -3.38 1.24
C ILE A 302 17.14 -3.41 2.56
N ILE A 303 18.22 -2.64 2.72
CA ILE A 303 19.10 -2.72 3.89
C ILE A 303 19.53 -1.34 4.38
N LEU A 304 19.79 -1.20 5.67
CA LEU A 304 20.34 0.03 6.24
C LEU A 304 21.87 0.05 6.11
N THR A 305 22.51 -1.09 6.36
CA THR A 305 23.97 -1.24 6.36
C THR A 305 24.36 -2.57 5.71
N GLY A 306 25.46 -2.60 4.97
CA GLY A 306 25.96 -3.80 4.33
C GLY A 306 26.41 -4.87 5.35
N PHE A 307 26.20 -6.15 5.03
CA PHE A 307 26.50 -7.27 5.92
C PHE A 307 27.99 -7.31 6.37
N ALA A 308 28.93 -6.96 5.49
CA ALA A 308 30.35 -6.93 5.82
C ALA A 308 30.68 -5.88 6.90
N ALA A 309 30.04 -4.71 6.87
CA ALA A 309 30.20 -3.68 7.90
C ALA A 309 29.63 -4.15 9.25
N LEU A 310 28.48 -4.84 9.25
CA LEU A 310 27.89 -5.44 10.45
C LEU A 310 28.80 -6.52 11.03
N ASN A 311 29.35 -7.42 10.21
CA ASN A 311 30.28 -8.43 10.64
C ASN A 311 31.53 -7.82 11.30
N LYS A 312 32.05 -6.72 10.70
CA LYS A 312 33.19 -6.00 11.27
C LYS A 312 32.84 -5.37 12.63
N LEU A 313 31.64 -4.80 12.78
CA LEU A 313 31.17 -4.27 14.05
C LEU A 313 31.03 -5.36 15.12
N LEU A 314 30.48 -6.52 14.74
CA LEU A 314 30.32 -7.68 15.63
C LEU A 314 31.64 -8.42 15.94
N GLY A 315 32.73 -8.11 15.23
CA GLY A 315 34.02 -8.76 15.36
C GLY A 315 34.06 -10.22 14.92
N ARG A 316 33.04 -10.67 14.16
CA ARG A 316 32.91 -12.05 13.67
C ARG A 316 32.06 -12.09 12.41
N GLU A 317 32.27 -13.09 11.55
CA GLU A 317 31.45 -13.31 10.36
C GLU A 317 30.22 -14.13 10.70
N VAL A 318 29.05 -13.49 10.73
CA VAL A 318 27.71 -14.09 11.00
C VAL A 318 26.77 -13.99 9.84
N TYR A 319 26.85 -12.91 9.07
CA TYR A 319 26.06 -12.70 7.87
C TYR A 319 26.88 -12.97 6.62
N THR A 320 26.31 -13.67 5.64
CA THR A 320 26.97 -14.04 4.38
C THR A 320 26.46 -13.26 3.17
N SER A 321 25.31 -12.58 3.30
CA SER A 321 24.75 -11.79 2.21
C SER A 321 23.80 -10.69 2.68
N HIS A 322 23.59 -9.68 1.84
CA HIS A 322 22.58 -8.65 2.06
C HIS A 322 21.14 -9.20 2.09
N MET A 323 20.91 -10.35 1.42
CA MET A 323 19.60 -10.98 1.39
C MET A 323 19.15 -11.55 2.74
N GLN A 324 20.09 -11.89 3.63
CA GLN A 324 19.78 -12.30 5.00
C GLN A 324 19.27 -11.13 5.85
N LEU A 325 19.67 -9.89 5.53
CA LEU A 325 19.31 -8.69 6.27
C LEU A 325 18.00 -8.08 5.78
N GLY A 326 17.81 -8.00 4.46
CA GLY A 326 16.68 -7.27 3.89
C GLY A 326 16.11 -7.90 2.62
N GLY A 327 16.26 -9.20 2.45
CA GLY A 327 15.60 -9.95 1.37
C GLY A 327 14.09 -10.11 1.62
N PRO A 328 13.36 -10.68 0.65
CA PRO A 328 11.90 -10.86 0.73
C PRO A 328 11.40 -11.62 1.95
N LYS A 329 12.19 -12.58 2.47
CA LYS A 329 11.85 -13.31 3.71
C LYS A 329 11.75 -12.41 4.94
N ILE A 330 12.43 -11.26 4.93
CA ILE A 330 12.36 -10.27 6.00
C ILE A 330 11.35 -9.18 5.61
N MET A 331 11.56 -8.52 4.46
CA MET A 331 10.79 -7.33 4.07
C MET A 331 9.37 -7.63 3.60
N GLY A 332 9.11 -8.83 3.10
CA GLY A 332 7.76 -9.29 2.78
C GLY A 332 6.96 -9.74 4.01
N ASN A 333 7.65 -10.19 5.07
CA ASN A 333 7.01 -10.69 6.28
C ASN A 333 6.93 -9.67 7.43
N ASN A 334 7.49 -8.46 7.24
CA ASN A 334 7.41 -7.35 8.20
C ASN A 334 6.57 -6.16 7.72
N GLY A 335 5.93 -6.29 6.54
CA GLY A 335 5.03 -5.27 5.99
C GLY A 335 5.71 -4.14 5.22
N VAL A 336 7.03 -4.17 5.02
CA VAL A 336 7.73 -3.18 4.18
C VAL A 336 7.40 -3.37 2.70
N SER A 337 7.48 -4.61 2.21
CA SER A 337 7.21 -4.92 0.80
C SER A 337 5.78 -5.40 0.60
N HIS A 338 5.03 -4.69 -0.24
CA HIS A 338 3.64 -5.01 -0.57
C HIS A 338 3.53 -6.17 -1.57
N HIS A 339 4.45 -6.19 -2.54
CA HIS A 339 4.55 -7.24 -3.55
C HIS A 339 5.99 -7.70 -3.73
N ILE A 340 6.17 -9.00 -3.94
CA ILE A 340 7.45 -9.60 -4.31
C ILE A 340 7.34 -10.06 -5.76
N VAL A 341 8.26 -9.59 -6.62
CA VAL A 341 8.26 -9.86 -8.06
C VAL A 341 9.55 -10.54 -8.51
N ARG A 342 9.50 -11.23 -9.66
CA ARG A 342 10.64 -12.00 -10.18
C ARG A 342 11.72 -11.13 -10.79
N ASP A 343 11.29 -10.12 -11.57
CA ASP A 343 12.13 -9.26 -12.39
C ASP A 343 11.50 -7.87 -12.58
N ASP A 344 12.18 -6.98 -13.29
CA ASP A 344 11.73 -5.60 -13.50
C ASP A 344 10.51 -5.51 -14.43
N LEU A 345 10.33 -6.44 -15.35
CA LEU A 345 9.15 -6.44 -16.22
C LEU A 345 7.88 -6.75 -15.42
N GLU A 346 7.91 -7.78 -14.58
CA GLU A 346 6.82 -8.07 -13.66
C GLU A 346 6.63 -6.92 -12.65
N GLY A 347 7.74 -6.31 -12.18
CA GLY A 347 7.70 -5.14 -11.31
C GLY A 347 6.96 -3.96 -11.94
N VAL A 348 7.29 -3.60 -13.16
CA VAL A 348 6.62 -2.53 -13.90
C VAL A 348 5.18 -2.90 -14.23
N TYR A 349 4.89 -4.16 -14.55
CA TYR A 349 3.52 -4.63 -14.73
C TYR A 349 2.69 -4.42 -13.44
N ARG A 350 3.25 -4.74 -12.27
CA ARG A 350 2.60 -4.47 -10.96
C ARG A 350 2.45 -2.97 -10.67
N VAL A 351 3.41 -2.14 -11.07
CA VAL A 351 3.27 -0.67 -11.01
C VAL A 351 2.06 -0.22 -11.83
N LEU A 352 1.96 -0.68 -13.08
CA LEU A 352 0.83 -0.33 -13.97
C LEU A 352 -0.51 -0.83 -13.43
N GLU A 353 -0.52 -2.05 -12.90
CA GLU A 353 -1.70 -2.63 -12.27
C GLU A 353 -2.13 -1.81 -11.05
N TRP A 354 -1.20 -1.39 -10.19
CA TRP A 354 -1.50 -0.57 -9.02
C TRP A 354 -2.03 0.81 -9.40
N ILE A 355 -1.33 1.52 -10.29
CA ILE A 355 -1.78 2.85 -10.72
C ILE A 355 -3.11 2.83 -11.48
N SER A 356 -3.54 1.67 -11.98
CA SER A 356 -4.83 1.52 -12.64
C SER A 356 -6.01 1.80 -11.69
N TYR A 357 -5.83 1.64 -10.39
CA TYR A 357 -6.87 1.88 -9.38
C TYR A 357 -6.99 3.35 -8.95
N ILE A 358 -5.96 4.16 -9.19
CA ILE A 358 -5.93 5.55 -8.72
C ILE A 358 -6.27 6.55 -9.83
N PRO A 359 -6.74 7.77 -9.50
CA PRO A 359 -6.99 8.82 -10.48
C PRO A 359 -5.72 9.26 -11.21
N SER A 360 -5.90 9.98 -12.31
CA SER A 360 -4.76 10.51 -13.08
C SER A 360 -3.99 11.58 -12.32
N ARG A 361 -4.69 12.34 -11.49
CA ARG A 361 -4.15 13.36 -10.60
C ARG A 361 -4.76 13.23 -9.22
N THR A 362 -3.98 13.49 -8.20
CA THR A 362 -4.47 13.49 -6.80
C THR A 362 -5.67 14.44 -6.65
N GLY A 363 -6.72 13.97 -5.99
CA GLY A 363 -7.95 14.71 -5.75
C GLY A 363 -8.96 14.68 -6.91
N GLU A 364 -8.67 13.95 -8.00
CA GLU A 364 -9.67 13.62 -9.01
C GLU A 364 -10.43 12.34 -8.64
N GLN A 365 -11.57 12.11 -9.30
CA GLN A 365 -12.32 10.87 -9.12
C GLN A 365 -11.54 9.65 -9.64
N VAL A 366 -11.74 8.52 -8.98
CA VAL A 366 -11.17 7.24 -9.40
C VAL A 366 -11.69 6.82 -10.79
N PRO A 367 -10.83 6.20 -11.63
CA PRO A 367 -11.21 5.86 -12.99
C PRO A 367 -12.18 4.68 -13.03
N ARG A 368 -13.33 4.85 -13.66
CA ARG A 368 -14.23 3.73 -13.94
C ARG A 368 -13.77 3.03 -15.21
N LEU A 369 -13.47 1.74 -15.10
CA LEU A 369 -13.10 0.90 -16.23
C LEU A 369 -14.30 0.04 -16.66
N LEU A 370 -14.63 0.07 -17.93
CA LEU A 370 -15.68 -0.82 -18.47
C LEU A 370 -15.24 -2.28 -18.32
N THR A 371 -16.16 -3.13 -17.92
CA THR A 371 -15.92 -4.57 -17.71
C THR A 371 -16.99 -5.41 -18.40
N ALA A 372 -16.59 -6.59 -18.88
CA ALA A 372 -17.49 -7.60 -19.41
C ALA A 372 -18.28 -8.32 -18.30
N ASP A 373 -17.88 -8.15 -17.02
CA ASP A 373 -18.51 -8.78 -15.87
C ASP A 373 -19.74 -7.98 -15.40
N PRO A 374 -20.98 -8.42 -15.69
CA PRO A 374 -22.17 -7.61 -15.43
C PRO A 374 -22.42 -7.40 -13.94
N ILE A 375 -22.86 -6.20 -13.58
CA ILE A 375 -23.19 -5.87 -12.17
C ILE A 375 -24.38 -6.70 -11.67
N THR A 376 -25.29 -7.08 -12.56
CA THR A 376 -26.53 -7.83 -12.25
C THR A 376 -26.31 -9.34 -12.01
N ARG A 377 -25.10 -9.85 -12.24
CA ARG A 377 -24.83 -11.26 -11.94
C ARG A 377 -24.88 -11.52 -10.43
N LYS A 378 -25.42 -12.69 -10.09
CA LYS A 378 -25.42 -13.13 -8.69
C LYS A 378 -24.00 -13.54 -8.24
N VAL A 379 -23.72 -13.37 -6.94
CA VAL A 379 -22.56 -13.98 -6.31
C VAL A 379 -22.83 -15.44 -6.11
N ALA A 380 -22.05 -16.31 -6.78
CA ALA A 380 -22.28 -17.75 -6.78
C ALA A 380 -21.43 -18.51 -5.74
N TYR A 381 -20.28 -17.95 -5.34
CA TYR A 381 -19.44 -18.59 -4.32
C TYR A 381 -20.15 -18.61 -2.98
N MET A 382 -20.25 -19.80 -2.40
CA MET A 382 -20.77 -20.05 -1.06
C MET A 382 -19.95 -21.20 -0.46
N PRO A 383 -19.53 -21.10 0.82
CA PRO A 383 -18.85 -22.22 1.45
C PRO A 383 -19.77 -23.44 1.55
N ALA A 384 -19.20 -24.63 1.55
CA ALA A 384 -19.96 -25.85 1.80
C ALA A 384 -20.49 -25.89 3.26
N ASP A 385 -21.50 -26.72 3.51
CA ASP A 385 -22.08 -26.86 4.85
C ASP A 385 -21.00 -27.22 5.88
N GLY A 386 -20.88 -26.38 6.91
CA GLY A 386 -19.90 -26.55 7.97
C GLY A 386 -18.52 -25.95 7.68
N GLU A 387 -18.29 -25.44 6.47
CA GLU A 387 -17.07 -24.70 6.14
C GLU A 387 -17.21 -23.19 6.40
N LYS A 388 -16.09 -22.55 6.64
CA LYS A 388 -16.02 -21.08 6.79
C LYS A 388 -15.88 -20.40 5.44
N LEU A 389 -16.36 -19.17 5.34
CA LEU A 389 -16.22 -18.34 4.14
C LEU A 389 -14.74 -17.97 3.91
N ASN A 390 -14.14 -18.47 2.83
CA ASN A 390 -12.78 -18.05 2.45
C ASN A 390 -12.81 -16.62 1.90
N PRO A 391 -12.06 -15.68 2.49
CA PRO A 391 -12.14 -14.27 2.12
C PRO A 391 -11.72 -13.99 0.67
N ARG A 392 -10.70 -14.67 0.16
CA ARG A 392 -10.21 -14.47 -1.21
C ARG A 392 -11.22 -14.98 -2.24
N MET A 393 -11.81 -16.15 -1.99
CA MET A 393 -12.86 -16.70 -2.86
C MET A 393 -14.14 -15.87 -2.82
N ALA A 394 -14.44 -15.25 -1.67
CA ALA A 394 -15.56 -14.32 -1.55
C ALA A 394 -15.34 -13.05 -2.36
N ILE A 395 -14.10 -12.57 -2.46
CA ILE A 395 -13.73 -11.38 -3.23
C ILE A 395 -13.71 -11.69 -4.74
N GLU A 396 -12.86 -12.61 -5.19
CA GLU A 396 -12.58 -12.83 -6.63
C GLU A 396 -13.29 -14.04 -7.24
N GLY A 397 -13.88 -14.90 -6.40
CA GLY A 397 -14.39 -16.19 -6.82
C GLY A 397 -13.30 -17.26 -6.89
N VAL A 398 -13.66 -18.44 -7.39
CA VAL A 398 -12.76 -19.57 -7.52
C VAL A 398 -12.94 -20.27 -8.87
N VAL A 399 -11.83 -20.70 -9.46
CA VAL A 399 -11.85 -21.53 -10.67
C VAL A 399 -11.61 -22.98 -10.26
N ALA A 400 -12.59 -23.83 -10.48
CA ALA A 400 -12.49 -25.27 -10.27
C ALA A 400 -12.96 -25.99 -11.55
N ASP A 401 -12.22 -27.00 -12.00
CA ASP A 401 -12.51 -27.78 -13.21
C ASP A 401 -12.75 -26.92 -14.48
N GLY A 402 -12.01 -25.79 -14.57
CA GLY A 402 -12.15 -24.83 -15.68
C GLY A 402 -13.39 -23.94 -15.63
N GLN A 403 -14.24 -24.08 -14.61
CA GLN A 403 -15.43 -23.27 -14.40
C GLN A 403 -15.18 -22.26 -13.28
N TRP A 404 -15.53 -20.98 -13.54
CA TRP A 404 -15.44 -19.93 -12.54
C TRP A 404 -16.72 -19.82 -11.73
N THR A 405 -16.62 -19.97 -10.41
CA THR A 405 -17.66 -19.65 -9.44
C THR A 405 -17.41 -18.25 -8.90
N SER A 406 -18.33 -17.35 -9.14
CA SER A 406 -18.12 -15.91 -8.97
C SER A 406 -18.10 -15.45 -7.52
N GLY A 407 -17.13 -14.61 -7.17
CA GLY A 407 -17.11 -13.76 -5.98
C GLY A 407 -17.89 -12.47 -6.16
N MET A 408 -17.74 -11.55 -5.20
CA MET A 408 -18.47 -10.27 -5.18
C MET A 408 -17.92 -9.27 -6.19
N PHE A 409 -16.60 -9.14 -6.31
CA PHE A 409 -15.93 -8.14 -7.14
C PHE A 409 -15.75 -8.60 -8.59
N ASP A 410 -15.32 -7.70 -9.45
CA ASP A 410 -15.13 -7.95 -10.88
C ASP A 410 -14.05 -9.02 -11.09
N ARG A 411 -14.31 -9.95 -12.02
CA ARG A 411 -13.41 -11.05 -12.34
C ARG A 411 -12.02 -10.52 -12.71
N GLY A 412 -10.98 -11.07 -12.05
CA GLY A 412 -9.59 -10.74 -12.32
C GLY A 412 -9.16 -9.33 -11.91
N SER A 413 -9.98 -8.64 -11.10
CA SER A 413 -9.66 -7.29 -10.60
C SER A 413 -9.04 -7.29 -9.19
N TRP A 414 -8.82 -8.44 -8.57
CA TRP A 414 -8.26 -8.51 -7.24
C TRP A 414 -6.74 -8.38 -7.24
N LEU A 415 -6.22 -7.40 -6.53
CA LEU A 415 -4.80 -7.18 -6.28
C LEU A 415 -4.54 -7.21 -4.77
N GLU A 416 -4.18 -8.39 -4.22
CA GLU A 416 -3.85 -8.54 -2.81
C GLU A 416 -2.51 -7.91 -2.49
N SER A 417 -2.43 -7.12 -1.44
CA SER A 417 -1.21 -6.48 -0.95
C SER A 417 -0.74 -7.11 0.35
N GLN A 418 0.59 -7.19 0.59
CA GLN A 418 1.20 -7.67 1.83
C GLN A 418 0.71 -9.06 2.26
N SER A 419 0.52 -9.99 1.31
CA SER A 419 0.03 -11.35 1.57
C SER A 419 0.95 -12.17 2.50
N GLY A 420 2.23 -11.80 2.62
CA GLY A 420 3.20 -12.47 3.50
C GLY A 420 3.19 -11.96 4.95
N TRP A 421 2.58 -10.80 5.22
CA TRP A 421 2.60 -10.15 6.53
C TRP A 421 1.20 -10.07 7.13
N ALA A 422 1.12 -10.20 8.48
CA ALA A 422 -0.12 -9.99 9.24
C ALA A 422 -1.31 -10.75 8.62
N ARG A 423 -1.14 -12.05 8.46
CA ARG A 423 -1.94 -12.90 7.58
C ARG A 423 -3.37 -13.17 8.07
N THR A 424 -3.71 -12.77 9.31
CA THR A 424 -5.10 -12.84 9.82
C THR A 424 -6.01 -11.80 9.17
N VAL A 425 -5.45 -10.82 8.44
CA VAL A 425 -6.19 -9.83 7.66
C VAL A 425 -5.71 -9.83 6.21
N VAL A 426 -6.65 -9.82 5.29
CA VAL A 426 -6.44 -9.76 3.83
C VAL A 426 -6.76 -8.35 3.36
N THR A 427 -5.81 -7.69 2.71
CA THR A 427 -5.97 -6.33 2.19
C THR A 427 -5.59 -6.25 0.72
N GLY A 428 -6.27 -5.44 -0.04
CA GLY A 428 -5.95 -5.27 -1.45
C GLY A 428 -6.91 -4.31 -2.14
N ARG A 429 -6.84 -4.31 -3.45
CA ARG A 429 -7.68 -3.48 -4.32
C ARG A 429 -8.46 -4.36 -5.27
N ALA A 430 -9.71 -4.01 -5.52
CA ALA A 430 -10.57 -4.70 -6.48
C ALA A 430 -11.45 -3.68 -7.22
N ARG A 431 -12.20 -4.14 -8.23
CA ARG A 431 -13.23 -3.32 -8.87
C ARG A 431 -14.60 -3.90 -8.63
N LEU A 432 -15.58 -3.01 -8.48
CA LEU A 432 -17.00 -3.37 -8.40
C LEU A 432 -17.76 -2.61 -9.48
N GLY A 433 -18.20 -3.32 -10.52
CA GLY A 433 -18.83 -2.68 -11.69
C GLY A 433 -17.90 -1.70 -12.40
N GLY A 434 -16.61 -2.00 -12.45
CA GLY A 434 -15.54 -1.17 -13.02
C GLY A 434 -14.99 -0.08 -12.11
N VAL A 435 -15.62 0.19 -10.95
CA VAL A 435 -15.16 1.21 -9.99
C VAL A 435 -14.13 0.59 -9.04
N PRO A 436 -12.91 1.18 -8.92
CA PRO A 436 -11.89 0.70 -8.00
C PRO A 436 -12.27 0.95 -6.54
N CYS A 437 -11.94 -0.01 -5.69
CA CYS A 437 -12.21 0.00 -4.25
C CYS A 437 -11.03 -0.56 -3.48
N GLY A 438 -10.77 -0.03 -2.28
CA GLY A 438 -9.99 -0.70 -1.27
C GLY A 438 -10.83 -1.81 -0.63
N VAL A 439 -10.23 -2.98 -0.38
CA VAL A 439 -10.93 -4.12 0.22
C VAL A 439 -10.13 -4.64 1.41
N ILE A 440 -10.80 -4.80 2.54
CA ILE A 440 -10.28 -5.43 3.75
C ILE A 440 -11.19 -6.62 4.09
N ALA A 441 -10.60 -7.79 4.24
CA ALA A 441 -11.31 -9.00 4.61
C ALA A 441 -10.54 -9.78 5.68
N VAL A 442 -11.17 -10.78 6.27
CA VAL A 442 -10.68 -11.47 7.47
C VAL A 442 -10.35 -12.92 7.15
N GLU A 443 -9.14 -13.34 7.48
CA GLU A 443 -8.75 -14.75 7.40
C GLU A 443 -9.50 -15.56 8.46
N VAL A 444 -10.01 -16.71 8.05
CA VAL A 444 -10.84 -17.57 8.91
C VAL A 444 -10.06 -18.72 9.55
N ASP A 445 -8.92 -19.07 8.96
CA ASP A 445 -8.06 -20.12 9.43
C ASP A 445 -6.94 -19.61 10.32
N THR A 446 -6.41 -20.48 11.19
CA THR A 446 -5.21 -20.17 11.96
C THR A 446 -4.01 -20.05 11.01
N VAL A 447 -3.30 -18.92 11.09
CA VAL A 447 -2.07 -18.67 10.34
C VAL A 447 -0.85 -18.78 11.24
N MET A 448 0.29 -19.09 10.64
CA MET A 448 1.55 -19.20 11.38
C MET A 448 2.39 -17.94 11.15
N LEU A 449 2.78 -17.28 12.22
CA LEU A 449 3.74 -16.18 12.20
C LEU A 449 5.15 -16.76 12.39
N ASP A 450 5.96 -16.73 11.34
CA ASP A 450 7.34 -17.20 11.36
C ASP A 450 8.28 -16.02 11.66
N ILE A 451 8.96 -16.08 12.80
CA ILE A 451 9.97 -15.11 13.23
C ILE A 451 11.33 -15.74 12.99
N PRO A 452 12.14 -15.22 12.05
CA PRO A 452 13.45 -15.78 11.76
C PRO A 452 14.42 -15.57 12.92
N ALA A 453 15.37 -16.51 13.09
CA ALA A 453 16.50 -16.31 13.96
C ALA A 453 17.43 -15.23 13.40
N ASP A 454 17.99 -14.39 14.26
CA ASP A 454 19.04 -13.43 13.90
C ASP A 454 20.43 -14.02 14.22
N PRO A 455 21.26 -14.34 13.22
CA PRO A 455 22.61 -14.88 13.45
C PRO A 455 23.51 -13.94 14.26
N GLY A 456 23.22 -12.64 14.26
CA GLY A 456 23.97 -11.64 15.03
C GLY A 456 23.68 -11.66 16.53
N MET A 457 22.55 -12.27 16.94
CA MET A 457 22.08 -12.32 18.32
C MET A 457 22.15 -13.76 18.86
N PRO A 458 23.05 -14.07 19.81
CA PRO A 458 23.25 -15.45 20.30
C PRO A 458 21.99 -16.09 20.90
N ASP A 459 21.11 -15.28 21.50
CA ASP A 459 19.88 -15.75 22.16
C ASP A 459 18.66 -15.78 21.22
N SER A 460 18.84 -15.42 19.95
CA SER A 460 17.80 -15.45 18.95
C SER A 460 17.60 -16.87 18.42
N SER A 461 16.35 -17.31 18.38
CA SER A 461 15.95 -18.59 17.78
C SER A 461 14.77 -18.40 16.85
N GLU A 462 14.69 -19.19 15.81
CA GLU A 462 13.50 -19.26 14.95
C GLU A 462 12.28 -19.64 15.79
N LYS A 463 11.18 -18.94 15.59
CA LYS A 463 9.90 -19.16 16.30
C LYS A 463 8.76 -19.15 15.32
N THR A 464 7.88 -20.12 15.45
CA THR A 464 6.62 -20.18 14.72
C THR A 464 5.47 -20.04 15.72
N ILE A 465 4.64 -19.02 15.57
CA ILE A 465 3.58 -18.67 16.52
C ILE A 465 2.24 -18.75 15.80
N PRO A 466 1.27 -19.56 16.29
CA PRO A 466 -0.06 -19.59 15.74
C PRO A 466 -0.82 -18.30 16.08
N GLN A 467 -1.44 -17.70 15.07
CA GLN A 467 -2.40 -16.61 15.19
C GLN A 467 -3.76 -17.09 14.72
N ALA A 468 -4.75 -17.08 15.58
CA ALA A 468 -6.10 -17.52 15.26
C ALA A 468 -6.74 -16.63 14.20
N GLY A 469 -7.42 -17.22 13.22
CA GLY A 469 -8.28 -16.47 12.33
C GLY A 469 -9.39 -15.73 13.06
N GLN A 470 -9.95 -14.72 12.41
CA GLN A 470 -11.02 -13.86 12.97
C GLN A 470 -10.61 -13.02 14.20
N VAL A 471 -9.30 -12.83 14.41
CA VAL A 471 -8.75 -12.07 15.56
C VAL A 471 -7.73 -11.06 15.04
N TRP A 472 -7.80 -9.83 15.53
CA TRP A 472 -6.75 -8.85 15.35
C TRP A 472 -5.59 -9.07 16.34
N PHE A 473 -4.41 -9.19 15.81
CA PHE A 473 -3.13 -9.14 16.51
C PHE A 473 -2.47 -7.78 16.30
N PRO A 474 -1.39 -7.43 17.00
CA PRO A 474 -0.71 -6.14 16.81
C PRO A 474 -0.35 -5.83 15.35
N ASP A 475 0.19 -6.83 14.65
CA ASP A 475 0.59 -6.73 13.25
C ASP A 475 -0.62 -6.57 12.29
N SER A 476 -1.68 -7.37 12.49
CA SER A 476 -2.84 -7.31 11.62
C SER A 476 -3.74 -6.10 11.88
N ALA A 477 -3.79 -5.58 13.10
CA ALA A 477 -4.43 -4.30 13.39
C ALA A 477 -3.67 -3.14 12.72
N LEU A 478 -2.32 -3.17 12.78
CA LEU A 478 -1.49 -2.17 12.11
C LEU A 478 -1.62 -2.24 10.58
N LYS A 479 -1.64 -3.46 9.99
CA LYS A 479 -1.90 -3.65 8.55
C LYS A 479 -3.24 -3.08 8.14
N THR A 480 -4.29 -3.32 8.94
CA THR A 480 -5.63 -2.77 8.70
C THR A 480 -5.60 -1.23 8.68
N ALA A 481 -4.98 -0.61 9.69
CA ALA A 481 -4.86 0.84 9.78
C ALA A 481 -4.05 1.43 8.60
N HIS A 482 -2.92 0.81 8.24
CA HIS A 482 -2.11 1.24 7.09
C HIS A 482 -2.86 1.13 5.77
N ALA A 483 -3.61 0.04 5.57
CA ALA A 483 -4.42 -0.14 4.36
C ALA A 483 -5.50 0.94 4.24
N MET A 484 -6.19 1.27 5.34
CA MET A 484 -7.18 2.34 5.38
C MET A 484 -6.56 3.70 5.01
N GLU A 485 -5.40 4.05 5.60
CA GLU A 485 -4.69 5.29 5.28
C GLU A 485 -4.28 5.34 3.80
N GLU A 486 -3.78 4.23 3.25
CA GLU A 486 -3.38 4.16 1.83
C GLU A 486 -4.59 4.31 0.90
N PHE A 487 -5.70 3.63 1.19
CA PHE A 487 -6.90 3.69 0.35
C PHE A 487 -7.54 5.09 0.36
N ASP A 488 -7.59 5.75 1.52
CA ASP A 488 -8.09 7.12 1.63
C ASP A 488 -7.24 8.09 0.79
N LEU A 489 -5.90 8.03 0.92
CA LEU A 489 -4.98 8.84 0.11
C LEU A 489 -5.03 8.52 -1.40
N GLU A 490 -5.46 7.32 -1.78
CA GLU A 490 -5.67 6.90 -3.17
C GLU A 490 -7.05 7.31 -3.71
N GLY A 491 -7.91 7.88 -2.88
CA GLY A 491 -9.26 8.27 -3.26
C GLY A 491 -10.23 7.10 -3.40
N LEU A 492 -9.93 5.94 -2.79
CA LEU A 492 -10.71 4.73 -2.95
C LEU A 492 -11.88 4.64 -1.96
N PRO A 493 -13.09 4.33 -2.41
CA PRO A 493 -14.12 3.78 -1.53
C PRO A 493 -13.63 2.50 -0.85
N LEU A 494 -14.05 2.27 0.39
CA LEU A 494 -13.61 1.14 1.19
C LEU A 494 -14.70 0.10 1.38
N PHE A 495 -14.39 -1.17 1.13
CA PHE A 495 -15.19 -2.32 1.50
C PHE A 495 -14.52 -3.12 2.62
N VAL A 496 -15.21 -3.30 3.73
CA VAL A 496 -14.78 -4.15 4.84
C VAL A 496 -15.72 -5.35 4.93
N MET A 497 -15.22 -6.53 4.57
CA MET A 497 -15.91 -7.80 4.76
C MET A 497 -15.67 -8.28 6.19
N ALA A 498 -16.52 -7.82 7.11
CA ALA A 498 -16.33 -7.94 8.54
C ALA A 498 -16.58 -9.37 9.04
N ASN A 499 -15.59 -9.95 9.73
CA ASN A 499 -15.67 -11.28 10.33
C ASN A 499 -14.70 -11.40 11.52
N TRP A 500 -14.84 -10.52 12.53
CA TRP A 500 -13.96 -10.53 13.69
C TRP A 500 -14.69 -10.87 14.97
N ARG A 501 -14.03 -11.69 15.79
CA ARG A 501 -14.44 -12.00 17.17
C ARG A 501 -13.89 -11.01 18.19
N GLY A 502 -12.82 -10.28 17.84
CA GLY A 502 -12.19 -9.28 18.71
C GLY A 502 -10.71 -9.11 18.45
N PHE A 503 -10.04 -8.57 19.45
CA PHE A 503 -8.59 -8.39 19.48
C PHE A 503 -7.95 -9.47 20.36
N SER A 504 -6.70 -9.84 20.05
CA SER A 504 -5.91 -10.66 20.95
C SER A 504 -5.65 -9.90 22.25
N GLY A 505 -6.11 -10.45 23.38
CA GLY A 505 -5.97 -9.86 24.73
C GLY A 505 -4.82 -10.46 25.54
N GLY A 506 -3.95 -11.25 24.94
CA GLY A 506 -2.81 -11.87 25.61
C GLY A 506 -1.79 -10.82 26.08
N GLN A 507 -1.07 -11.12 27.16
CA GLN A 507 -0.08 -10.21 27.74
C GLN A 507 0.99 -9.79 26.71
N ARG A 508 1.42 -10.72 25.84
CA ARG A 508 2.37 -10.45 24.76
C ARG A 508 1.83 -9.43 23.77
N ASP A 509 0.62 -9.66 23.27
CA ASP A 509 0.03 -8.82 22.22
C ASP A 509 -0.32 -7.42 22.76
N LEU A 510 -0.71 -7.34 24.04
CA LEU A 510 -0.87 -6.05 24.75
C LEU A 510 0.47 -5.31 24.84
N PHE A 511 1.56 -6.03 25.17
CA PHE A 511 2.91 -5.46 25.23
C PHE A 511 3.41 -5.04 23.84
N GLU A 512 3.11 -5.80 22.80
CA GLU A 512 3.48 -5.50 21.40
C GLU A 512 2.59 -4.41 20.76
N GLY A 513 1.63 -3.84 21.49
CA GLY A 513 0.93 -2.62 21.10
C GLY A 513 -0.38 -2.84 20.34
N VAL A 514 -1.12 -3.91 20.60
CA VAL A 514 -2.42 -4.16 19.96
C VAL A 514 -3.43 -3.03 20.19
N LEU A 515 -3.41 -2.37 21.37
CA LEU A 515 -4.29 -1.22 21.65
C LEU A 515 -3.91 0.00 20.80
N GLN A 516 -2.62 0.29 20.67
CA GLN A 516 -2.13 1.38 19.86
C GLN A 516 -2.49 1.16 18.37
N ALA A 517 -2.29 -0.06 17.88
CA ALA A 517 -2.65 -0.41 16.50
C ALA A 517 -4.17 -0.36 16.27
N GLY A 518 -4.97 -0.82 17.25
CA GLY A 518 -6.43 -0.75 17.20
C GLY A 518 -6.97 0.69 17.19
N SER A 519 -6.34 1.60 17.96
CA SER A 519 -6.75 3.02 17.97
C SER A 519 -6.51 3.70 16.62
N LEU A 520 -5.46 3.31 15.88
CA LEU A 520 -5.19 3.84 14.53
C LEU A 520 -6.30 3.47 13.52
N ILE A 521 -6.96 2.32 13.70
CA ILE A 521 -8.13 1.94 12.87
C ILE A 521 -9.24 2.98 13.05
N VAL A 522 -9.55 3.33 14.30
CA VAL A 522 -10.58 4.33 14.62
C VAL A 522 -10.19 5.71 14.08
N GLU A 523 -8.94 6.13 14.25
CA GLU A 523 -8.44 7.44 13.76
C GLU A 523 -8.59 7.54 12.24
N ASN A 524 -8.18 6.51 11.51
CA ASN A 524 -8.27 6.48 10.05
C ASN A 524 -9.73 6.45 9.56
N LEU A 525 -10.61 5.67 10.19
CA LEU A 525 -12.04 5.65 9.82
C LEU A 525 -12.74 6.96 10.13
N ARG A 526 -12.40 7.62 11.25
CA ARG A 526 -12.98 8.92 11.61
C ARG A 526 -12.67 10.00 10.56
N SER A 527 -11.48 9.95 9.97
CA SER A 527 -11.03 10.90 8.95
C SER A 527 -11.19 10.41 7.51
N TYR A 528 -11.71 9.19 7.31
CA TYR A 528 -11.88 8.64 5.97
C TYR A 528 -12.81 9.50 5.12
N SER A 529 -12.34 9.92 3.95
CA SER A 529 -12.99 10.96 3.13
C SER A 529 -13.98 10.41 2.10
N HIS A 530 -13.96 9.09 1.85
CA HIS A 530 -14.72 8.43 0.80
C HIS A 530 -15.75 7.44 1.37
N PRO A 531 -16.71 6.93 0.56
CA PRO A 531 -17.71 5.97 1.04
C PRO A 531 -17.08 4.69 1.61
N VAL A 532 -17.57 4.25 2.77
CA VAL A 532 -17.13 3.05 3.47
C VAL A 532 -18.30 2.10 3.66
N PHE A 533 -18.16 0.86 3.19
CA PHE A 533 -19.18 -0.17 3.32
C PHE A 533 -18.67 -1.28 4.26
N MET A 534 -19.30 -1.39 5.43
CA MET A 534 -19.10 -2.49 6.36
C MET A 534 -20.14 -3.56 6.08
N TYR A 535 -19.71 -4.75 5.68
CA TYR A 535 -20.62 -5.85 5.38
C TYR A 535 -20.23 -7.11 6.16
N ILE A 536 -21.18 -7.71 6.86
CA ILE A 536 -21.02 -9.00 7.52
C ILE A 536 -21.50 -10.09 6.55
N PRO A 537 -20.59 -10.83 5.88
CA PRO A 537 -20.94 -11.85 4.89
C PRO A 537 -21.67 -13.07 5.48
N PRO A 538 -22.12 -14.03 4.66
CA PRO A 538 -22.83 -15.20 5.14
C PRO A 538 -22.00 -16.05 6.12
N GLY A 539 -22.65 -16.43 7.23
CA GLY A 539 -22.02 -17.21 8.29
C GLY A 539 -20.91 -16.52 9.08
N CYS A 540 -20.63 -15.26 8.75
CA CYS A 540 -19.64 -14.42 9.44
C CYS A 540 -20.19 -13.73 10.66
N GLU A 541 -19.30 -13.22 11.52
CA GLU A 541 -19.69 -12.58 12.77
C GLU A 541 -18.84 -11.35 13.09
N LEU A 542 -19.44 -10.37 13.76
CA LEU A 542 -18.74 -9.21 14.28
C LEU A 542 -19.06 -9.06 15.76
N ARG A 543 -18.01 -9.06 16.62
CA ARG A 543 -18.15 -9.17 18.06
C ARG A 543 -17.37 -8.11 18.82
N GLY A 544 -17.89 -7.73 19.99
CA GLY A 544 -17.19 -7.01 21.05
C GLY A 544 -16.39 -5.81 20.59
N GLY A 545 -15.12 -5.76 20.99
CA GLY A 545 -14.20 -4.67 20.66
C GLY A 545 -13.94 -4.49 19.16
N ALA A 546 -14.06 -5.57 18.35
CA ALA A 546 -13.94 -5.45 16.91
C ALA A 546 -15.08 -4.63 16.31
N TRP A 547 -16.31 -4.80 16.80
CA TRP A 547 -17.44 -3.94 16.37
C TRP A 547 -17.16 -2.47 16.67
N VAL A 548 -16.68 -2.18 17.88
CA VAL A 548 -16.46 -0.80 18.35
C VAL A 548 -15.52 -0.01 17.44
N VAL A 549 -14.44 -0.63 16.93
CA VAL A 549 -13.42 0.09 16.14
C VAL A 549 -13.78 0.29 14.68
N ILE A 550 -14.87 -0.34 14.18
CA ILE A 550 -15.36 -0.18 12.82
C ILE A 550 -16.83 0.22 12.73
N ASP A 551 -17.41 0.65 13.85
CA ASP A 551 -18.83 1.04 13.92
C ASP A 551 -19.11 2.26 13.03
N SER A 552 -20.30 2.28 12.41
CA SER A 552 -20.72 3.40 11.55
C SER A 552 -20.83 4.74 12.29
N GLN A 553 -21.00 4.73 13.61
CA GLN A 553 -21.05 5.96 14.41
C GLN A 553 -19.69 6.69 14.52
N ILE A 554 -18.58 6.04 14.12
CA ILE A 554 -17.26 6.69 14.07
C ILE A 554 -17.25 7.80 13.00
N ASN A 555 -17.89 7.55 11.86
CA ASN A 555 -18.00 8.49 10.74
C ASN A 555 -19.34 8.27 10.01
N PRO A 556 -20.46 8.74 10.58
CA PRO A 556 -21.80 8.46 10.07
C PRO A 556 -22.07 8.96 8.64
N GLU A 557 -21.29 9.96 8.18
CA GLU A 557 -21.41 10.53 6.85
C GLU A 557 -20.82 9.60 5.77
N GLN A 558 -19.83 8.79 6.11
CA GLN A 558 -19.14 7.94 5.15
C GLN A 558 -19.43 6.45 5.36
N ILE A 559 -19.58 5.99 6.60
CA ILE A 559 -19.70 4.55 6.92
C ILE A 559 -21.15 4.09 6.89
N GLU A 560 -21.41 3.08 6.08
CA GLU A 560 -22.69 2.36 6.02
C GLU A 560 -22.46 0.89 6.40
N SER A 561 -23.27 0.36 7.34
CA SER A 561 -23.15 -1.01 7.83
C SER A 561 -24.30 -1.89 7.32
N TYR A 562 -23.99 -3.11 6.90
CA TYR A 562 -24.89 -4.10 6.31
C TYR A 562 -24.54 -5.51 6.79
N ALA A 563 -25.47 -6.44 6.68
CA ALA A 563 -25.22 -7.85 6.98
C ALA A 563 -25.98 -8.76 6.01
N ASP A 564 -25.42 -9.94 5.74
CA ASP A 564 -26.14 -11.03 5.11
C ASP A 564 -27.26 -11.56 6.02
N THR A 565 -28.20 -12.28 5.45
CA THR A 565 -29.32 -12.94 6.16
C THR A 565 -28.85 -13.87 7.28
N THR A 566 -27.65 -14.43 7.16
CA THR A 566 -27.03 -15.37 8.11
C THR A 566 -25.89 -14.77 8.93
N GLY A 567 -25.56 -13.48 8.69
CA GLY A 567 -24.55 -12.74 9.45
C GLY A 567 -24.91 -12.63 10.93
N LYS A 568 -23.94 -12.53 11.82
CA LYS A 568 -24.16 -12.46 13.27
C LYS A 568 -23.46 -11.26 13.87
N GLY A 569 -24.07 -10.68 14.91
CA GLY A 569 -23.45 -9.57 15.62
C GLY A 569 -23.87 -9.47 17.08
N GLY A 570 -22.90 -9.24 17.95
CA GLY A 570 -23.17 -9.16 19.40
C GLY A 570 -21.92 -8.84 20.21
N VAL A 571 -22.09 -8.64 21.52
CA VAL A 571 -20.97 -8.33 22.41
C VAL A 571 -20.08 -9.54 22.63
N LEU A 572 -20.69 -10.71 22.85
CA LEU A 572 -20.01 -12.00 23.08
C LEU A 572 -20.67 -13.07 22.21
N GLU A 573 -19.98 -14.18 22.00
CA GLU A 573 -20.58 -15.38 21.45
C GLU A 573 -21.70 -15.90 22.37
N PRO A 574 -22.71 -16.62 21.83
CA PRO A 574 -23.84 -17.14 22.61
C PRO A 574 -23.42 -17.96 23.81
N GLU A 575 -22.37 -18.76 23.69
CA GLU A 575 -21.82 -19.58 24.78
C GLU A 575 -21.34 -18.72 25.95
N GLY A 576 -20.53 -17.69 25.64
CA GLY A 576 -20.05 -16.75 26.66
C GLY A 576 -21.18 -15.93 27.31
N MET A 577 -22.21 -15.59 26.52
CA MET A 577 -23.39 -14.93 27.05
C MET A 577 -24.14 -15.82 28.02
N VAL A 578 -24.28 -17.11 27.73
CA VAL A 578 -24.93 -18.11 28.63
C VAL A 578 -24.16 -18.27 29.95
N GLU A 579 -22.83 -18.35 29.89
CA GLU A 579 -22.00 -18.43 31.11
C GLU A 579 -22.19 -17.24 32.07
N ILE A 580 -22.47 -16.06 31.52
CA ILE A 580 -22.65 -14.84 32.33
C ILE A 580 -24.09 -14.62 32.73
N LYS A 581 -25.06 -14.82 31.83
CA LYS A 581 -26.46 -14.39 31.97
C LYS A 581 -27.46 -15.53 32.15
N PHE A 582 -27.05 -16.77 31.93
CA PHE A 582 -27.95 -17.93 32.04
C PHE A 582 -27.24 -19.06 32.81
N ARG A 583 -26.80 -18.74 34.03
CA ARG A 583 -25.99 -19.63 34.88
C ARG A 583 -26.77 -20.90 35.29
N ALA A 584 -26.06 -21.93 35.74
CA ALA A 584 -26.63 -23.21 36.09
C ALA A 584 -27.89 -23.11 37.03
N LYS A 585 -27.90 -22.16 37.95
CA LYS A 585 -29.07 -21.91 38.82
C LYS A 585 -30.32 -21.47 38.05
N GLU A 586 -30.13 -20.63 37.02
CA GLU A 586 -31.22 -20.14 36.18
C GLU A 586 -31.70 -21.23 35.21
N LEU A 587 -30.77 -22.07 34.69
CA LEU A 587 -31.11 -23.26 33.93
C LEU A 587 -31.95 -24.22 34.76
N ILE A 588 -31.56 -24.49 36.00
CA ILE A 588 -32.34 -25.33 36.93
C ILE A 588 -33.72 -24.72 37.20
N THR A 589 -33.83 -23.44 37.46
CA THR A 589 -35.12 -22.75 37.58
C THR A 589 -35.98 -22.93 36.33
N THR A 590 -35.39 -22.84 35.16
CA THR A 590 -36.08 -23.05 33.88
C THR A 590 -36.53 -24.52 33.73
N MET A 591 -35.71 -25.49 34.13
CA MET A 591 -36.09 -26.91 34.16
C MET A 591 -37.34 -27.16 35.05
N HIS A 592 -37.34 -26.60 36.28
CA HIS A 592 -38.49 -26.69 37.16
C HIS A 592 -39.76 -26.06 36.57
N ARG A 593 -39.64 -25.02 35.76
CA ARG A 593 -40.75 -24.37 35.10
C ARG A 593 -41.29 -25.14 33.91
N ILE A 594 -40.42 -25.84 33.16
CA ILE A 594 -40.78 -26.41 31.85
C ILE A 594 -40.87 -27.93 31.86
N ASP A 595 -39.94 -28.65 32.53
CA ASP A 595 -39.89 -30.13 32.47
C ASP A 595 -41.02 -30.74 33.31
N PRO A 596 -41.92 -31.53 32.70
CA PRO A 596 -43.07 -32.10 33.42
C PRO A 596 -42.66 -33.15 34.45
N VAL A 597 -41.56 -33.89 34.19
CA VAL A 597 -41.07 -34.93 35.12
C VAL A 597 -40.45 -34.29 36.37
N ILE A 598 -39.68 -33.22 36.21
CA ILE A 598 -39.17 -32.48 37.38
C ILE A 598 -40.31 -31.88 38.20
N LYS A 599 -41.36 -31.35 37.56
CA LYS A 599 -42.54 -30.86 38.27
C LYS A 599 -43.21 -31.94 39.10
N GLN A 600 -43.41 -33.12 38.50
CA GLN A 600 -44.02 -34.26 39.20
C GLN A 600 -43.14 -34.73 40.34
N LEU A 601 -41.87 -35.02 40.10
CA LEU A 601 -40.92 -35.48 41.14
C LEU A 601 -40.79 -34.46 42.28
N THR A 602 -40.82 -33.17 41.97
CA THR A 602 -40.76 -32.12 42.99
C THR A 602 -42.03 -32.07 43.83
N ALA A 603 -43.20 -32.29 43.24
CA ALA A 603 -44.47 -32.34 43.93
C ALA A 603 -44.60 -33.58 44.86
N GLU A 604 -44.05 -34.73 44.43
CA GLU A 604 -44.10 -35.98 45.14
C GLU A 604 -43.07 -36.10 46.29
N HIS A 605 -41.85 -35.56 46.04
CA HIS A 605 -40.70 -35.85 46.89
C HIS A 605 -39.99 -34.60 47.43
N GLY A 606 -40.31 -33.39 46.91
CA GLY A 606 -39.64 -32.15 47.29
C GLY A 606 -38.44 -31.84 46.36
N VAL A 607 -38.03 -30.55 46.34
CA VAL A 607 -37.03 -29.99 45.40
C VAL A 607 -35.64 -30.59 45.60
N ASP A 608 -35.28 -31.02 46.80
CA ASP A 608 -33.92 -31.52 47.11
C ASP A 608 -33.76 -33.03 46.94
N HIS A 609 -34.81 -33.75 46.50
CA HIS A 609 -34.77 -35.18 46.35
C HIS A 609 -33.76 -35.65 45.31
N HIS A 610 -33.11 -36.81 45.55
CA HIS A 610 -32.03 -37.31 44.67
C HIS A 610 -32.50 -37.56 43.23
N LEU A 611 -33.72 -38.02 43.00
CA LEU A 611 -34.29 -38.23 41.65
C LEU A 611 -34.45 -36.90 40.88
N VAL A 612 -34.79 -35.81 41.59
CA VAL A 612 -34.86 -34.48 40.99
C VAL A 612 -33.46 -34.05 40.56
N LYS A 613 -32.46 -34.20 41.44
CA LYS A 613 -31.05 -33.85 41.14
C LYS A 613 -30.45 -34.70 40.02
N GLU A 614 -30.77 -36.00 39.97
CA GLU A 614 -30.35 -36.88 38.88
C GLU A 614 -30.96 -36.44 37.55
N ARG A 615 -32.25 -36.13 37.52
CA ARG A 615 -32.93 -35.60 36.32
C ARG A 615 -32.34 -34.27 35.86
N GLN A 616 -32.10 -33.36 36.80
CA GLN A 616 -31.44 -32.07 36.53
C GLN A 616 -30.07 -32.28 35.89
N ALA A 617 -29.24 -33.17 36.43
CA ALA A 617 -27.89 -33.44 35.86
C ALA A 617 -27.96 -33.99 34.44
N LYS A 618 -28.90 -34.88 34.13
CA LYS A 618 -29.13 -35.41 32.78
C LYS A 618 -29.60 -34.35 31.81
N LEU A 619 -30.40 -33.39 32.25
CA LEU A 619 -30.96 -32.34 31.41
C LEU A 619 -30.06 -31.12 31.24
N LEU A 620 -29.11 -30.91 32.15
CA LEU A 620 -28.24 -29.71 32.13
C LEU A 620 -27.56 -29.45 30.77
N PRO A 621 -26.95 -30.42 30.08
CA PRO A 621 -26.36 -30.18 28.74
C PRO A 621 -27.41 -29.76 27.71
N ILE A 622 -28.60 -30.34 27.76
CA ILE A 622 -29.70 -30.02 26.83
C ILE A 622 -30.18 -28.58 27.05
N TYR A 623 -30.42 -28.22 28.33
CA TYR A 623 -30.86 -26.86 28.66
C TYR A 623 -29.77 -25.82 28.44
N THR A 624 -28.50 -26.18 28.55
CA THR A 624 -27.38 -25.32 28.12
C THR A 624 -27.47 -25.08 26.61
N SER A 625 -27.67 -26.11 25.78
CA SER A 625 -27.84 -25.95 24.32
C SER A 625 -29.07 -25.11 23.96
N ILE A 626 -30.19 -25.29 24.69
CA ILE A 626 -31.38 -24.43 24.51
C ILE A 626 -31.08 -22.98 24.89
N ALA A 627 -30.35 -22.72 25.96
CA ALA A 627 -29.94 -21.38 26.37
C ALA A 627 -29.00 -20.74 25.34
N THR A 628 -28.05 -21.50 24.80
CA THR A 628 -27.16 -21.04 23.70
C THR A 628 -27.97 -20.68 22.44
N SER A 629 -28.93 -21.54 22.06
CA SER A 629 -29.83 -21.24 20.96
C SER A 629 -30.69 -20.00 21.22
N PHE A 630 -31.17 -19.82 22.44
CA PHE A 630 -31.91 -18.61 22.82
C PHE A 630 -31.04 -17.36 22.79
N ALA A 631 -29.79 -17.44 23.26
CA ALA A 631 -28.82 -16.35 23.18
C ALA A 631 -28.51 -15.99 21.70
N ALA A 632 -28.30 -17.00 20.84
CA ALA A 632 -28.03 -16.81 19.42
C ALA A 632 -29.16 -16.06 18.66
N MET A 633 -30.41 -16.16 19.12
CA MET A 633 -31.52 -15.40 18.53
C MET A 633 -31.40 -13.89 18.76
N HIS A 634 -30.51 -13.42 19.64
CA HIS A 634 -30.24 -12.01 19.88
C HIS A 634 -29.17 -11.44 18.95
N ASP A 635 -28.48 -12.28 18.19
CA ASP A 635 -27.34 -11.90 17.33
C ASP A 635 -27.73 -11.78 15.84
N THR A 636 -29.02 -11.82 15.53
CA THR A 636 -29.54 -11.90 14.15
C THR A 636 -29.52 -10.55 13.45
N PRO A 637 -29.40 -10.53 12.10
CA PRO A 637 -29.45 -9.32 11.29
C PRO A 637 -30.76 -8.56 11.46
N VAL A 638 -31.88 -9.27 11.66
CA VAL A 638 -33.19 -8.66 11.93
C VAL A 638 -33.16 -7.78 13.18
N ARG A 639 -32.51 -8.28 14.25
CA ARG A 639 -32.34 -7.49 15.47
C ARG A 639 -31.40 -6.31 15.24
N MET A 640 -30.27 -6.53 14.54
CA MET A 640 -29.31 -5.47 14.22
C MET A 640 -30.00 -4.33 13.45
N GLN A 641 -30.79 -4.64 12.44
CA GLN A 641 -31.53 -3.65 11.66
C GLN A 641 -32.62 -2.96 12.52
N ALA A 642 -33.39 -3.71 13.29
CA ALA A 642 -34.41 -3.15 14.18
C ALA A 642 -33.86 -2.22 15.27
N LYS A 643 -32.56 -2.36 15.61
CA LYS A 643 -31.83 -1.49 16.54
C LYS A 643 -31.07 -0.36 15.84
N GLY A 644 -31.11 -0.29 14.53
CA GLY A 644 -30.46 0.76 13.75
C GLY A 644 -28.94 0.68 13.71
N VAL A 645 -28.35 -0.49 14.08
CA VAL A 645 -26.88 -0.67 14.04
C VAL A 645 -26.37 -1.16 12.70
N ILE A 646 -27.27 -1.66 11.83
CA ILE A 646 -27.02 -1.85 10.40
C ILE A 646 -28.15 -1.14 9.62
N ARG A 647 -27.82 -0.65 8.43
CA ARG A 647 -28.77 0.04 7.53
C ARG A 647 -29.80 -0.93 6.97
N SER A 648 -29.35 -2.04 6.40
CA SER A 648 -30.24 -3.06 5.87
C SER A 648 -29.59 -4.43 5.81
N ILE A 649 -30.45 -5.44 5.60
CA ILE A 649 -30.04 -6.83 5.35
C ILE A 649 -29.91 -6.99 3.83
N VAL A 650 -28.74 -7.42 3.37
CA VAL A 650 -28.43 -7.62 1.95
C VAL A 650 -28.06 -9.08 1.75
N PRO A 651 -28.91 -9.88 1.07
CA PRO A 651 -28.57 -11.27 0.77
C PRO A 651 -27.28 -11.39 -0.05
N TRP A 652 -26.43 -12.33 0.30
CA TRP A 652 -25.12 -12.52 -0.37
C TRP A 652 -25.20 -12.65 -1.89
N ALA A 653 -26.16 -13.44 -2.37
CA ALA A 653 -26.35 -13.63 -3.81
C ALA A 653 -26.61 -12.31 -4.55
N ASP A 654 -27.24 -11.34 -3.89
CA ASP A 654 -27.66 -10.05 -4.47
C ASP A 654 -26.65 -8.92 -4.14
N SER A 655 -25.67 -9.20 -3.30
CA SER A 655 -24.75 -8.19 -2.74
C SER A 655 -23.98 -7.41 -3.81
N ARG A 656 -23.56 -8.07 -4.89
CA ARG A 656 -22.85 -7.42 -5.98
C ARG A 656 -23.65 -6.29 -6.63
N GLU A 657 -24.87 -6.58 -7.05
CA GLU A 657 -25.75 -5.60 -7.71
C GLU A 657 -26.10 -4.46 -6.75
N PHE A 658 -26.49 -4.81 -5.54
CA PHE A 658 -26.81 -3.84 -4.49
C PHE A 658 -25.64 -2.87 -4.25
N PHE A 659 -24.47 -3.41 -3.94
CA PHE A 659 -23.31 -2.56 -3.62
C PHE A 659 -22.76 -1.81 -4.85
N ALA A 660 -22.87 -2.36 -6.06
CA ALA A 660 -22.44 -1.64 -7.26
C ALA A 660 -23.32 -0.39 -7.52
N LEU A 661 -24.64 -0.50 -7.34
CA LEU A 661 -25.54 0.64 -7.45
C LEU A 661 -25.34 1.65 -6.31
N ARG A 662 -25.23 1.14 -5.08
CA ARG A 662 -25.01 1.99 -3.91
C ARG A 662 -23.69 2.74 -3.97
N LEU A 663 -22.62 2.08 -4.37
CA LEU A 663 -21.30 2.70 -4.57
C LEU A 663 -21.34 3.82 -5.60
N ARG A 664 -21.92 3.55 -6.78
CA ARG A 664 -22.07 4.56 -7.85
C ARG A 664 -22.91 5.75 -7.37
N ARG A 665 -24.00 5.47 -6.65
CA ARG A 665 -24.85 6.49 -6.03
C ARG A 665 -24.03 7.39 -5.10
N ARG A 666 -23.31 6.81 -4.16
CA ARG A 666 -22.52 7.56 -3.18
C ARG A 666 -21.44 8.43 -3.84
N LEU A 667 -20.75 7.91 -4.86
CA LEU A 667 -19.76 8.68 -5.62
C LEU A 667 -20.38 9.81 -6.43
N ALA A 668 -21.55 9.59 -7.03
CA ALA A 668 -22.26 10.63 -7.76
C ALA A 668 -22.77 11.75 -6.81
N GLU A 669 -23.28 11.38 -5.64
CA GLU A 669 -23.69 12.31 -4.59
C GLU A 669 -22.50 13.13 -4.06
N GLU A 670 -21.36 12.48 -3.80
CA GLU A 670 -20.11 13.15 -3.41
C GLU A 670 -19.63 14.16 -4.47
N ALA A 671 -19.65 13.77 -5.76
CA ALA A 671 -19.27 14.66 -6.85
C ALA A 671 -20.19 15.90 -6.94
N LEU A 672 -21.49 15.71 -6.78
CA LEU A 672 -22.46 16.82 -6.75
C LEU A 672 -22.23 17.73 -5.54
N CYS A 673 -22.01 17.16 -4.35
CA CYS A 673 -21.68 17.93 -3.14
C CYS A 673 -20.42 18.78 -3.35
N ASN A 674 -19.36 18.19 -3.90
CA ASN A 674 -18.12 18.90 -4.19
C ASN A 674 -18.31 20.05 -5.19
N HIS A 675 -19.17 19.87 -6.20
CA HIS A 675 -19.52 20.97 -7.13
C HIS A 675 -20.28 22.10 -6.44
N VAL A 676 -21.22 21.76 -5.55
CA VAL A 676 -21.97 22.78 -4.77
C VAL A 676 -21.02 23.56 -3.87
N GLN A 677 -20.16 22.87 -3.12
CA GLN A 677 -19.20 23.52 -2.22
C GLN A 677 -18.12 24.33 -2.97
N ALA A 678 -17.70 23.87 -4.15
CA ALA A 678 -16.78 24.65 -4.99
C ALA A 678 -17.41 25.92 -5.58
N ALA A 679 -18.74 25.96 -5.71
CA ALA A 679 -19.47 27.15 -6.15
C ALA A 679 -19.74 28.15 -5.01
N ASP A 680 -19.80 27.67 -3.76
CA ASP A 680 -20.05 28.46 -2.57
C ASP A 680 -19.40 27.81 -1.36
N ASP A 681 -18.28 28.37 -0.91
CA ASP A 681 -17.46 27.86 0.19
C ASP A 681 -18.17 27.90 1.56
N ASP A 682 -19.26 28.67 1.70
CA ASP A 682 -20.05 28.75 2.93
C ASP A 682 -21.04 27.60 3.11
N VAL A 683 -21.26 26.77 2.06
CA VAL A 683 -22.19 25.65 2.11
C VAL A 683 -21.55 24.43 2.78
N SER A 684 -22.12 23.98 3.90
CA SER A 684 -21.69 22.76 4.56
C SER A 684 -22.01 21.51 3.74
N LEU A 685 -21.32 20.39 3.99
CA LEU A 685 -21.62 19.10 3.34
C LEU A 685 -23.08 18.66 3.60
N ALA A 686 -23.60 18.91 4.80
CA ALA A 686 -24.98 18.57 5.16
C ALA A 686 -25.98 19.40 4.36
N ASP A 687 -25.73 20.70 4.18
CA ASP A 687 -26.57 21.59 3.39
C ASP A 687 -26.49 21.22 1.90
N ALA A 688 -25.32 20.90 1.37
CA ALA A 688 -25.15 20.44 0.00
C ALA A 688 -25.96 19.15 -0.27
N LYS A 689 -25.91 18.17 0.64
CA LYS A 689 -26.73 16.94 0.57
C LYS A 689 -28.23 17.25 0.61
N ALA A 690 -28.65 18.16 1.48
CA ALA A 690 -30.03 18.57 1.58
C ALA A 690 -30.52 19.24 0.27
N MET A 691 -29.69 20.11 -0.32
CA MET A 691 -29.98 20.74 -1.62
C MET A 691 -30.11 19.70 -2.74
N ILE A 692 -29.20 18.74 -2.83
CA ILE A 692 -29.22 17.67 -3.84
C ILE A 692 -30.48 16.82 -3.68
N ARG A 693 -30.85 16.49 -2.43
CA ARG A 693 -32.10 15.76 -2.14
C ARG A 693 -33.33 16.53 -2.61
N ASP A 694 -33.40 17.82 -2.33
CA ASP A 694 -34.50 18.68 -2.75
C ASP A 694 -34.58 18.77 -4.28
N TRP A 695 -33.45 18.96 -4.96
CA TRP A 695 -33.39 18.97 -6.42
C TRP A 695 -33.87 17.66 -7.03
N PHE A 696 -33.40 16.52 -6.49
CA PHE A 696 -33.82 15.20 -6.97
C PHE A 696 -35.30 14.94 -6.78
N LEU A 697 -35.86 15.27 -5.61
CA LEU A 697 -37.26 15.03 -5.30
C LEU A 697 -38.20 15.95 -6.10
N ASN A 698 -37.76 17.16 -6.43
CA ASN A 698 -38.54 18.14 -7.19
C ASN A 698 -38.28 18.10 -8.72
N SER A 699 -37.35 17.27 -9.19
CA SER A 699 -37.08 17.13 -10.63
C SER A 699 -38.26 16.48 -11.37
N PRO A 700 -38.67 17.01 -12.56
CA PRO A 700 -39.71 16.39 -13.37
C PRO A 700 -39.22 15.00 -13.83
N ARG A 701 -39.96 13.96 -13.47
CA ARG A 701 -39.68 12.59 -13.85
C ARG A 701 -40.24 12.29 -15.21
N LYS A 702 -39.42 11.81 -16.15
CA LYS A 702 -39.93 11.27 -17.41
C LYS A 702 -40.60 9.92 -17.13
N GLU A 703 -41.85 9.79 -17.54
CA GLU A 703 -42.59 8.54 -17.49
C GLU A 703 -41.79 7.38 -18.10
N THR A 704 -41.52 6.35 -17.32
CA THR A 704 -41.12 5.04 -17.83
C THR A 704 -42.13 4.00 -17.36
N ASP A 705 -42.55 3.18 -18.31
CA ASP A 705 -43.60 2.21 -18.22
C ASP A 705 -43.64 1.33 -16.97
N ASP A 706 -44.87 1.06 -16.53
CA ASP A 706 -45.34 -0.01 -15.68
C ASP A 706 -45.02 -0.03 -14.18
N MET A 707 -45.92 0.47 -13.42
CA MET A 707 -46.28 0.37 -12.00
C MET A 707 -46.03 1.57 -11.08
N ALA A 708 -45.01 2.41 -11.26
CA ALA A 708 -44.87 3.67 -10.50
C ALA A 708 -45.78 4.80 -11.10
N ALA A 709 -46.09 4.73 -12.37
CA ALA A 709 -46.93 5.69 -13.08
C ALA A 709 -48.37 5.74 -12.58
N ALA A 710 -48.90 4.65 -12.03
CA ALA A 710 -50.27 4.59 -11.53
C ALA A 710 -50.52 5.44 -10.25
N ILE A 711 -49.44 5.74 -9.51
CA ILE A 711 -49.53 6.51 -8.26
C ILE A 711 -49.40 8.03 -8.51
N LEU A 712 -48.76 8.44 -9.62
CA LEU A 712 -48.38 9.83 -9.91
C LEU A 712 -49.36 10.58 -10.86
N VAL A 713 -50.22 9.87 -11.58
CA VAL A 713 -51.11 10.50 -12.61
C VAL A 713 -52.35 11.18 -12.02
N ASP A 714 -52.79 10.83 -10.81
CA ASP A 714 -54.00 11.40 -10.21
C ASP A 714 -53.77 12.58 -9.24
N ASN A 715 -52.52 13.01 -8.98
CA ASN A 715 -52.25 14.06 -8.00
C ASN A 715 -51.31 15.17 -8.52
N VAL A 716 -51.74 15.93 -9.50
CA VAL A 716 -51.15 17.24 -9.81
C VAL A 716 -51.44 18.17 -8.62
N GLY A 717 -50.50 18.22 -7.64
CA GLY A 717 -50.62 19.12 -6.48
C GLY A 717 -50.57 18.44 -5.10
N ALA A 718 -50.55 17.11 -5.01
CA ALA A 718 -50.34 16.41 -3.73
C ALA A 718 -48.86 16.38 -3.36
N ARG A 719 -48.52 16.93 -2.20
CA ARG A 719 -47.19 16.84 -1.61
C ARG A 719 -46.92 15.37 -1.24
N LEU A 720 -45.82 14.80 -1.69
CA LEU A 720 -45.37 13.45 -1.27
C LEU A 720 -45.40 13.35 0.26
N SER A 721 -45.83 12.23 0.80
CA SER A 721 -45.64 11.94 2.21
C SER A 721 -44.13 11.74 2.51
N ASP A 722 -43.70 11.99 3.74
CA ASP A 722 -42.30 11.83 4.12
C ASP A 722 -41.76 10.39 3.84
N ALA A 723 -42.64 9.38 3.98
CA ALA A 723 -42.30 7.99 3.69
C ALA A 723 -42.10 7.72 2.18
N GLU A 724 -42.94 8.33 1.32
CA GLU A 724 -42.80 8.24 -0.14
C GLU A 724 -41.54 8.98 -0.61
N ALA A 725 -41.31 10.19 -0.09
CA ALA A 725 -40.11 10.96 -0.39
C ALA A 725 -38.83 10.19 0.01
N GLU A 726 -38.86 9.53 1.17
CA GLU A 726 -37.72 8.70 1.64
C GLU A 726 -37.54 7.49 0.75
N ALA A 727 -38.58 6.76 0.41
CA ALA A 727 -38.51 5.59 -0.47
C ALA A 727 -37.91 5.94 -1.85
N ILE A 728 -38.27 7.10 -2.39
CA ILE A 728 -37.73 7.60 -3.65
C ILE A 728 -36.27 8.01 -3.51
N TRP A 729 -35.95 8.73 -2.44
CA TRP A 729 -34.57 9.15 -2.15
C TRP A 729 -33.65 7.95 -1.97
N GLU A 730 -34.08 6.87 -1.34
CA GLU A 730 -33.33 5.64 -1.14
C GLU A 730 -33.22 4.73 -2.37
N ASN A 731 -33.88 5.10 -3.49
CA ASN A 731 -33.77 4.32 -4.73
C ASN A 731 -32.53 4.71 -5.53
N ASP A 732 -31.45 3.94 -5.33
CA ASP A 732 -30.15 4.19 -5.96
C ASP A 732 -30.21 4.17 -7.51
N ALA A 733 -30.99 3.28 -8.10
CA ALA A 733 -31.12 3.19 -9.55
C ALA A 733 -31.85 4.41 -10.14
N GLU A 734 -32.84 4.94 -9.42
CA GLU A 734 -33.56 6.14 -9.84
C GLU A 734 -32.69 7.40 -9.71
N PHE A 735 -31.96 7.52 -8.64
CA PHE A 735 -30.98 8.60 -8.45
C PHE A 735 -29.91 8.59 -9.56
N LEU A 736 -29.37 7.44 -9.87
CA LEU A 736 -28.36 7.31 -10.94
C LEU A 736 -28.93 7.68 -12.31
N ARG A 737 -30.18 7.29 -12.61
CA ARG A 737 -30.86 7.71 -13.84
C ARG A 737 -31.06 9.23 -13.90
N TRP A 738 -31.31 9.86 -12.77
CA TRP A 738 -31.43 11.32 -12.69
C TRP A 738 -30.09 12.03 -12.96
N VAL A 739 -28.99 11.52 -12.41
CA VAL A 739 -27.63 12.10 -12.56
C VAL A 739 -27.00 11.78 -13.92
N GLU A 740 -27.06 10.51 -14.34
CA GLU A 740 -26.36 10.01 -15.53
C GLU A 740 -27.20 10.12 -16.81
N GLY A 741 -28.49 10.33 -16.69
CA GLY A 741 -29.45 10.34 -17.81
C GLY A 741 -29.87 8.93 -18.25
N PRO A 742 -30.74 8.84 -19.30
CA PRO A 742 -31.39 7.58 -19.72
C PRO A 742 -30.44 6.55 -20.39
N THR A 743 -29.18 6.89 -20.59
CA THR A 743 -28.15 6.04 -21.26
C THR A 743 -26.92 5.74 -20.41
N GLY A 744 -27.00 5.95 -19.10
CA GLY A 744 -25.92 5.73 -18.15
C GLY A 744 -25.63 4.25 -17.79
#